data_9fd2aa3bd3ac3b60510fb9b2351c639b
#
_entry.id   9fd2aa3bd3ac3b60510fb9b2351c639b
#
_cell.length_a   1.000
_cell.length_b   1.000
_cell.length_c   1.000
_cell.angle_alpha   90.00
_cell.angle_beta   90.00
_cell.angle_gamma   90.00
#
_symmetry.space_group_name_H-M   'P 1'
#
loop_
_entity.id
_entity.type
_entity.pdbx_description
1 polymer ?
#
loop_
_entity_poly.entity_id
_entity_poly.type
_entity_poly.pdbx_seq_one_letter_code
_entity_poly.pdbx_strand_id
1 'polypeptide(L)'
;MKSSRKSLLIAWWASGALGAACIPFAHADDPGVKPAVNVGEVNGQAGGSTTDKKHRAKISMASPVQSVHISQAVIEEDTPPGGSMVEAIAANTPGFQARRTGTASGANRYQIRLNGIQIGFDETGQAEMNGNQVLMDGIPLNNPLASYHGFSTAELPIASMFSGINVVYGPGTAKQHWFDSMGGTIDFSTKSSGEKPSVFVDVGGGSFNAYNASTGISTGSIDGWRTYIAGGYTRTGQARVSPSLTGPSQSTAFFIKTQKRFEGGHFAMGFYFNNTQENRPHLIPVYPFAGGSINGNGVAGQALSQTTSGFYYTPSSDLWTKNEQYHTYLGYIKLTSNLTRNVKFNNALWYRAGNRLKVRIDNYPMVPKLNTEYYPTSSGNFGYRGDFTITLPWNKIDVGGYYQQTTYDSSFAGYGSLVPGHELGSNSPLYYRDDHDHWSAASAFLQDKITPVSFLSITPGLNLINYHISVNNVTSVTAPSLFPGDSVGSFPTVAGDTANFTKLAPSLALNAAIAPEIHAFATWSQNFQTQIDSAYGEGASHPVIAPTEPAKINSYMAGLKYAHGPVEGQVAFVHQKLTDLAVQITQAESQNIIVEPANETINGVNFLLAYGRRLGFNARLIGSILHGSENTINASGDPVNGARVTGLPTYNINFGIGYRVYAARTLWSARILDNYQSATYLSSDISAAPTSLKLPFSAVNLVNLSLSARTTMFDRDVPGLKLMRVSLMLDNLLNREYNVQGYVSAGGNYGPGSVGTILASPGTPRAVYASLTAMF
;
A
#
# COMPACT_ATOMS: atom_id res chain seq x y z
N MET A 1 11.56 35.15 5.79
CA MET A 1 10.64 35.51 6.90
C MET A 1 9.31 36.06 6.36
N LYS A 2 8.46 35.22 5.75
CA LYS A 2 7.05 35.53 5.38
C LYS A 2 6.33 34.23 4.95
N SER A 3 6.20 33.25 5.83
CA SER A 3 5.43 32.04 5.53
C SER A 3 4.54 31.50 6.69
N SER A 4 4.32 32.30 7.74
CA SER A 4 3.62 31.82 8.94
C SER A 4 2.14 32.27 9.07
N ARG A 5 1.48 32.76 8.01
CA ARG A 5 0.10 33.27 8.11
C ARG A 5 -0.99 32.49 7.35
N LYS A 6 -0.65 31.42 6.64
CA LYS A 6 -1.67 30.62 5.94
C LYS A 6 -2.23 29.43 6.74
N SER A 7 -1.61 29.06 7.85
CA SER A 7 -2.03 27.88 8.64
C SER A 7 -3.22 28.14 9.61
N LEU A 8 -3.65 29.37 9.79
CA LEU A 8 -4.73 29.69 10.76
C LEU A 8 -6.13 29.81 10.14
N LEU A 9 -6.26 29.80 8.82
CA LEU A 9 -7.56 29.96 8.14
C LEU A 9 -8.34 28.66 7.92
N ILE A 10 -7.72 27.50 8.12
CA ILE A 10 -8.36 26.17 7.94
C ILE A 10 -9.21 25.77 9.15
N ALA A 11 -8.94 26.33 10.33
CA ALA A 11 -9.69 25.98 11.56
C ALA A 11 -11.10 26.61 11.64
N TRP A 12 -11.43 27.59 10.81
CA TRP A 12 -12.71 28.30 10.86
C TRP A 12 -13.79 27.77 9.91
N TRP A 13 -13.44 26.93 8.94
CA TRP A 13 -14.42 26.35 8.02
C TRP A 13 -15.11 25.09 8.54
N ALA A 14 -14.57 24.45 9.57
CA ALA A 14 -15.19 23.29 10.19
C ALA A 14 -16.39 23.64 11.10
N SER A 15 -16.49 24.90 11.55
CA SER A 15 -17.57 25.35 12.45
C SER A 15 -18.80 25.93 11.74
N GLY A 16 -18.73 26.18 10.44
CA GLY A 16 -19.83 26.78 9.66
C GLY A 16 -20.78 25.78 8.98
N ALA A 17 -20.42 24.51 8.86
CA ALA A 17 -21.20 23.50 8.15
C ALA A 17 -22.19 22.70 9.03
N LEU A 18 -22.25 22.96 10.31
CA LEU A 18 -23.11 22.24 11.28
C LEU A 18 -24.52 22.84 11.45
N GLY A 19 -24.85 23.90 10.72
CA GLY A 19 -26.09 24.68 10.94
C GLY A 19 -27.28 24.38 10.05
N ALA A 20 -27.23 23.46 9.10
CA ALA A 20 -28.29 23.34 8.08
C ALA A 20 -28.74 21.89 7.79
N ALA A 21 -29.15 21.12 8.78
CA ALA A 21 -29.86 19.86 8.54
C ALA A 21 -30.73 19.42 9.71
N CYS A 22 -31.65 20.27 10.16
CA CYS A 22 -32.78 19.87 10.97
C CYS A 22 -34.05 19.97 10.14
N ILE A 23 -34.47 18.87 9.52
CA ILE A 23 -35.81 18.70 8.94
C ILE A 23 -36.51 17.65 9.79
N PRO A 24 -37.70 17.93 10.35
CA PRO A 24 -38.44 16.96 11.16
C PRO A 24 -39.15 15.94 10.27
N PHE A 25 -38.97 14.65 10.55
CA PHE A 25 -39.72 13.57 9.93
C PHE A 25 -40.73 12.96 10.89
N ALA A 26 -41.90 12.66 10.34
CA ALA A 26 -43.05 12.09 11.05
C ALA A 26 -42.85 10.59 11.34
N HIS A 27 -43.43 10.17 12.48
CA HIS A 27 -43.40 8.79 13.00
C HIS A 27 -44.19 7.81 12.16
N ALA A 28 -43.67 6.59 11.99
CA ALA A 28 -44.43 5.39 11.77
C ALA A 28 -43.73 4.19 12.44
N ASP A 29 -44.38 3.59 13.40
CA ASP A 29 -43.93 2.42 14.15
C ASP A 29 -44.01 1.16 13.32
N ASP A 30 -42.94 0.33 13.27
CA ASP A 30 -43.01 -1.10 12.94
C ASP A 30 -41.82 -1.87 13.55
N PRO A 31 -42.08 -2.93 14.38
CA PRO A 31 -41.01 -3.66 15.06
C PRO A 31 -40.56 -4.87 14.23
N GLY A 32 -39.33 -4.86 13.73
CA GLY A 32 -38.77 -6.08 13.16
C GLY A 32 -37.58 -5.97 12.20
N VAL A 33 -36.88 -4.86 12.09
CA VAL A 33 -35.75 -4.72 11.14
C VAL A 33 -34.42 -5.02 11.81
N LYS A 34 -33.73 -6.08 11.35
CA LYS A 34 -32.31 -6.34 11.68
C LYS A 34 -31.42 -5.27 11.12
N PRO A 35 -30.31 -4.90 11.80
CA PRO A 35 -29.52 -3.71 11.47
C PRO A 35 -28.79 -3.80 10.14
N ALA A 36 -28.81 -2.68 9.43
CA ALA A 36 -28.18 -2.48 8.12
C ALA A 36 -26.65 -2.34 8.19
N VAL A 37 -25.99 -2.71 7.13
CA VAL A 37 -24.54 -2.88 6.96
C VAL A 37 -23.88 -1.66 6.32
N ASN A 38 -22.62 -1.44 6.67
CA ASN A 38 -21.80 -0.28 6.28
C ASN A 38 -21.54 -0.11 4.76
N VAL A 39 -21.38 1.15 4.34
CA VAL A 39 -20.93 1.52 3.00
C VAL A 39 -19.46 1.13 2.83
N GLY A 40 -19.17 0.30 1.84
CA GLY A 40 -17.80 -0.19 1.57
C GLY A 40 -17.50 -1.61 2.06
N GLU A 41 -18.38 -2.22 2.88
CA GLU A 41 -18.22 -3.62 3.22
C GLU A 41 -18.62 -4.53 2.06
N VAL A 42 -17.70 -5.37 1.65
CA VAL A 42 -18.03 -6.58 0.88
C VAL A 42 -18.81 -7.50 1.83
N ASN A 43 -20.14 -7.44 1.78
CA ASN A 43 -21.00 -8.23 2.63
C ASN A 43 -20.96 -9.71 2.28
N GLY A 44 -20.09 -10.43 2.93
CA GLY A 44 -20.20 -11.87 3.07
C GLY A 44 -21.07 -12.20 4.30
N GLN A 45 -22.39 -12.17 4.22
CA GLN A 45 -23.23 -12.83 5.22
C GLN A 45 -23.10 -14.35 5.05
N ALA A 46 -22.22 -14.95 5.84
CA ALA A 46 -22.27 -16.38 6.09
C ALA A 46 -23.12 -16.59 7.34
N GLY A 47 -24.34 -17.07 7.17
CA GLY A 47 -25.14 -17.62 8.27
C GLY A 47 -24.40 -18.83 8.86
N GLY A 48 -23.97 -18.74 10.12
CA GLY A 48 -23.35 -19.82 10.86
C GLY A 48 -22.64 -19.32 12.11
N SER A 49 -22.71 -20.06 13.20
CA SER A 49 -22.17 -19.85 14.55
C SER A 49 -20.99 -18.88 14.64
N THR A 50 -21.17 -17.77 15.32
CA THR A 50 -20.32 -16.56 15.31
C THR A 50 -19.00 -16.66 16.09
N THR A 51 -18.71 -17.74 16.79
CA THR A 51 -17.59 -17.84 17.72
C THR A 51 -16.32 -18.50 17.17
N ASP A 52 -16.42 -19.40 16.21
CA ASP A 52 -15.26 -20.14 15.68
C ASP A 52 -14.51 -19.44 14.53
N LYS A 53 -15.10 -18.41 13.93
CA LYS A 53 -14.64 -17.81 12.66
C LYS A 53 -13.66 -16.63 12.83
N LYS A 54 -13.29 -16.22 14.05
CA LYS A 54 -12.52 -14.99 14.30
C LYS A 54 -11.01 -15.08 14.03
N HIS A 55 -10.45 -16.27 13.91
CA HIS A 55 -8.99 -16.47 13.91
C HIS A 55 -8.42 -16.96 12.56
N ARG A 56 -9.08 -16.68 11.46
CA ARG A 56 -8.59 -17.01 10.12
C ARG A 56 -9.03 -15.94 9.12
N ALA A 57 -8.26 -15.77 8.05
CA ALA A 57 -8.70 -15.02 6.89
C ALA A 57 -9.90 -15.74 6.25
N LYS A 58 -10.88 -15.00 5.75
CA LYS A 58 -12.13 -15.54 5.22
C LYS A 58 -12.29 -15.21 3.75
N ILE A 59 -12.86 -16.20 3.03
CA ILE A 59 -13.38 -16.01 1.69
C ILE A 59 -14.89 -15.73 1.75
N SER A 60 -15.37 -14.84 0.88
CA SER A 60 -16.80 -14.58 0.72
C SER A 60 -17.39 -15.54 -0.30
N MET A 61 -18.17 -16.54 0.15
CA MET A 61 -18.80 -17.54 -0.73
C MET A 61 -19.75 -16.89 -1.74
N ALA A 62 -20.56 -15.94 -1.30
CA ALA A 62 -21.56 -15.26 -2.14
C ALA A 62 -20.98 -14.13 -3.02
N SER A 63 -19.71 -13.78 -2.86
CA SER A 63 -19.05 -12.77 -3.71
C SER A 63 -18.81 -13.32 -5.11
N PRO A 64 -19.17 -12.60 -6.17
CA PRO A 64 -18.84 -13.01 -7.53
C PRO A 64 -17.40 -12.70 -7.93
N VAL A 65 -16.62 -12.06 -7.03
CA VAL A 65 -15.21 -11.73 -7.24
C VAL A 65 -14.32 -12.48 -6.26
N GLN A 66 -13.05 -12.66 -6.60
CA GLN A 66 -12.05 -13.12 -5.66
C GLN A 66 -11.85 -12.06 -4.58
N SER A 67 -11.96 -12.44 -3.31
CA SER A 67 -11.70 -11.54 -2.18
C SER A 67 -11.27 -12.30 -0.93
N VAL A 68 -10.51 -11.62 -0.08
CA VAL A 68 -10.05 -12.13 1.22
C VAL A 68 -10.34 -11.09 2.29
N HIS A 69 -10.93 -11.52 3.41
CA HIS A 69 -11.09 -10.70 4.60
C HIS A 69 -10.15 -11.18 5.70
N ILE A 70 -9.33 -10.28 6.21
CA ILE A 70 -8.38 -10.51 7.30
C ILE A 70 -8.95 -9.84 8.55
N SER A 71 -9.31 -10.64 9.55
CA SER A 71 -9.91 -10.13 10.80
C SER A 71 -8.84 -9.55 11.73
N GLN A 72 -9.28 -8.74 12.71
CA GLN A 72 -8.41 -8.20 13.77
C GLN A 72 -7.56 -9.30 14.44
N ALA A 73 -8.16 -10.46 14.74
CA ALA A 73 -7.43 -11.55 15.39
C ALA A 73 -6.28 -12.09 14.53
N VAL A 74 -6.45 -12.12 13.20
CA VAL A 74 -5.40 -12.52 12.26
C VAL A 74 -4.33 -11.43 12.14
N ILE A 75 -4.72 -10.16 12.09
CA ILE A 75 -3.76 -9.04 12.14
C ILE A 75 -2.88 -9.15 13.38
N GLU A 76 -3.49 -9.38 14.54
CA GLU A 76 -2.79 -9.50 15.83
C GLU A 76 -1.88 -10.75 15.94
N GLU A 77 -2.19 -11.83 15.21
CA GLU A 77 -1.37 -13.06 15.19
C GLU A 77 -0.21 -13.00 14.17
N ASP A 78 -0.41 -12.29 13.04
CA ASP A 78 0.49 -12.31 11.89
C ASP A 78 1.31 -11.03 11.72
N THR A 79 1.03 -10.00 12.52
CA THR A 79 1.83 -8.77 12.55
C THR A 79 2.80 -8.81 13.73
N PRO A 80 4.11 -8.61 13.51
CA PRO A 80 5.06 -8.46 14.60
C PRO A 80 4.65 -7.28 15.52
N PRO A 81 4.91 -7.35 16.82
CA PRO A 81 4.70 -6.23 17.73
C PRO A 81 5.36 -4.95 17.21
N GLY A 82 4.57 -3.88 17.02
CA GLY A 82 5.01 -2.63 16.39
C GLY A 82 5.24 -2.71 14.87
N GLY A 83 4.97 -3.86 14.25
CA GLY A 83 5.13 -4.10 12.82
C GLY A 83 4.00 -3.55 11.95
N SER A 84 4.18 -3.68 10.63
CA SER A 84 3.17 -3.27 9.64
C SER A 84 2.12 -4.37 9.43
N MET A 85 0.86 -3.97 9.26
CA MET A 85 -0.25 -4.87 8.88
C MET A 85 -0.05 -5.55 7.52
N VAL A 86 0.85 -5.03 6.70
CA VAL A 86 1.23 -5.63 5.40
C VAL A 86 1.75 -7.06 5.57
N GLU A 87 2.40 -7.38 6.70
CA GLU A 87 2.83 -8.75 7.04
C GLU A 87 1.63 -9.69 7.13
N ALA A 88 0.56 -9.26 7.80
CA ALA A 88 -0.67 -10.05 7.90
C ALA A 88 -1.35 -10.20 6.53
N ILE A 89 -1.32 -9.17 5.67
CA ILE A 89 -1.85 -9.29 4.31
C ILE A 89 -1.03 -10.32 3.52
N ALA A 90 0.29 -10.21 3.52
CA ALA A 90 1.17 -11.10 2.78
C ALA A 90 1.02 -12.56 3.20
N ALA A 91 0.85 -12.80 4.51
CA ALA A 91 0.69 -14.13 5.07
C ALA A 91 -0.70 -14.76 4.78
N ASN A 92 -1.71 -13.99 4.38
CA ASN A 92 -3.10 -14.46 4.27
C ASN A 92 -3.75 -14.23 2.89
N THR A 93 -3.06 -13.58 1.95
CA THR A 93 -3.63 -13.16 0.68
C THR A 93 -2.86 -13.77 -0.49
N PRO A 94 -3.45 -14.71 -1.25
CA PRO A 94 -2.80 -15.26 -2.44
C PRO A 94 -2.38 -14.16 -3.42
N GLY A 95 -1.24 -14.31 -4.09
CA GLY A 95 -0.76 -13.34 -5.07
C GLY A 95 -0.34 -11.98 -4.51
N PHE A 96 -0.42 -11.79 -3.18
CA PHE A 96 0.09 -10.59 -2.54
C PHE A 96 1.57 -10.76 -2.18
N GLN A 97 2.37 -9.79 -2.56
CA GLN A 97 3.80 -9.74 -2.28
C GLN A 97 4.09 -8.50 -1.47
N ALA A 98 4.90 -8.66 -0.44
CA ALA A 98 5.41 -7.58 0.38
C ALA A 98 6.92 -7.69 0.49
N ARG A 99 7.62 -6.62 0.19
CA ARG A 99 9.07 -6.51 0.34
C ARG A 99 9.38 -5.43 1.35
N ARG A 100 9.97 -5.83 2.44
CA ARG A 100 10.34 -4.95 3.54
C ARG A 100 11.72 -4.35 3.30
N THR A 101 11.81 -3.03 3.23
CA THR A 101 13.08 -2.32 2.97
C THR A 101 13.96 -2.17 4.21
N GLY A 102 13.44 -2.46 5.40
CA GLY A 102 14.13 -2.33 6.70
C GLY A 102 13.72 -3.40 7.69
N THR A 103 13.76 -3.08 8.98
CA THR A 103 13.29 -3.93 10.07
C THR A 103 11.75 -4.00 10.12
N ALA A 104 11.19 -5.02 10.77
CA ALA A 104 9.75 -5.14 10.96
C ALA A 104 9.22 -4.01 11.86
N SER A 105 8.69 -2.97 11.24
CA SER A 105 8.08 -1.82 11.93
C SER A 105 7.05 -1.18 11.02
N GLY A 106 5.98 -0.66 11.63
CA GLY A 106 5.00 0.16 10.92
C GLY A 106 5.57 1.50 10.44
N ALA A 107 6.72 1.94 10.94
CA ALA A 107 7.41 3.14 10.50
C ALA A 107 8.27 2.93 9.24
N ASN A 108 8.44 1.70 8.78
CA ASN A 108 9.16 1.38 7.55
C ASN A 108 8.18 1.08 6.42
N ARG A 109 8.53 1.53 5.21
CA ARG A 109 7.76 1.26 4.01
C ARG A 109 7.96 -0.18 3.54
N TYR A 110 6.88 -0.76 3.03
CA TYR A 110 6.86 -2.00 2.28
C TYR A 110 6.51 -1.71 0.84
N GLN A 111 7.24 -2.29 -0.08
CA GLN A 111 6.81 -2.38 -1.47
C GLN A 111 5.79 -3.50 -1.57
N ILE A 112 4.63 -3.21 -2.16
CA ILE A 112 3.53 -4.16 -2.25
C ILE A 112 3.06 -4.34 -3.68
N ARG A 113 2.71 -5.60 -4.00
CA ARG A 113 2.12 -5.99 -5.28
C ARG A 113 0.95 -6.93 -5.03
N LEU A 114 -0.10 -6.80 -5.84
CA LEU A 114 -1.21 -7.73 -5.88
C LEU A 114 -1.31 -8.31 -7.29
N ASN A 115 -1.17 -9.63 -7.42
CA ASN A 115 -1.08 -10.33 -8.71
C ASN A 115 -0.05 -9.72 -9.68
N GLY A 116 1.10 -9.28 -9.16
CA GLY A 116 2.15 -8.66 -9.96
C GLY A 116 2.01 -7.16 -10.17
N ILE A 117 0.84 -6.57 -9.94
CA ILE A 117 0.57 -5.13 -10.11
C ILE A 117 0.99 -4.39 -8.83
N GLN A 118 1.86 -3.41 -8.97
CA GLN A 118 2.47 -2.69 -7.85
C GLN A 118 1.75 -1.39 -7.48
N ILE A 119 2.15 -0.82 -6.33
CA ILE A 119 1.84 0.54 -5.91
C ILE A 119 3.14 1.32 -5.75
N GLY A 120 3.23 2.45 -6.44
CA GLY A 120 4.34 3.37 -6.34
C GLY A 120 5.64 2.83 -6.95
N PHE A 121 6.74 3.48 -6.59
CA PHE A 121 8.08 3.15 -7.05
C PHE A 121 8.60 1.85 -6.43
N ASP A 122 9.22 1.04 -7.26
CA ASP A 122 9.95 -0.16 -6.89
C ASP A 122 11.41 -0.02 -7.38
N GLU A 123 12.39 -0.17 -6.49
CA GLU A 123 13.81 -0.13 -6.85
C GLU A 123 14.26 -1.33 -7.70
N THR A 124 13.34 -2.05 -8.32
CA THR A 124 13.63 -3.13 -9.29
C THR A 124 13.64 -2.64 -10.73
N GLY A 125 13.32 -1.37 -10.98
CA GLY A 125 13.30 -0.77 -12.32
C GLY A 125 12.06 -1.11 -13.15
N GLN A 126 10.97 -1.57 -12.53
CA GLN A 126 9.69 -1.70 -13.20
C GLN A 126 9.04 -0.32 -13.34
N ALA A 127 8.17 -0.16 -14.36
CA ALA A 127 7.36 1.04 -14.52
C ALA A 127 6.61 1.40 -13.23
N GLU A 128 6.67 2.66 -12.85
CA GLU A 128 5.97 3.16 -11.69
C GLU A 128 4.47 3.21 -11.97
N MET A 129 3.68 2.73 -11.03
CA MET A 129 2.23 2.79 -11.13
C MET A 129 1.55 2.70 -9.77
N ASN A 130 0.40 3.36 -9.63
CA ASN A 130 -0.50 3.20 -8.49
C ASN A 130 -1.54 2.11 -8.74
N GLY A 131 -1.12 0.96 -9.23
CA GLY A 131 -1.99 -0.07 -9.77
C GLY A 131 -2.97 -0.74 -8.81
N ASN A 132 -2.96 -0.39 -7.52
CA ASN A 132 -3.91 -0.90 -6.54
C ASN A 132 -4.49 0.24 -5.70
N GLN A 133 -5.81 0.24 -5.54
CA GLN A 133 -6.49 1.21 -4.69
C GLN A 133 -6.33 0.85 -3.22
N VAL A 134 -5.86 1.78 -2.41
CA VAL A 134 -5.83 1.66 -0.96
C VAL A 134 -6.89 2.55 -0.35
N LEU A 135 -7.67 1.96 0.56
CA LEU A 135 -8.76 2.64 1.26
C LEU A 135 -8.57 2.52 2.78
N MET A 136 -9.08 3.50 3.50
CA MET A 136 -9.34 3.42 4.94
C MET A 136 -10.81 3.70 5.19
N ASP A 137 -11.54 2.74 5.77
CA ASP A 137 -12.99 2.79 5.92
C ASP A 137 -13.73 3.12 4.59
N GLY A 138 -13.23 2.62 3.45
CA GLY A 138 -13.79 2.89 2.12
C GLY A 138 -13.44 4.26 1.54
N ILE A 139 -12.51 5.02 2.14
CA ILE A 139 -12.05 6.33 1.68
C ILE A 139 -10.66 6.21 1.06
N PRO A 140 -10.43 6.74 -0.17
CA PRO A 140 -9.13 6.66 -0.84
C PRO A 140 -7.98 7.29 -0.06
N LEU A 141 -6.87 6.57 0.03
CA LEU A 141 -5.59 7.05 0.55
C LEU A 141 -4.58 7.38 -0.55
N ASN A 142 -4.74 6.81 -1.75
CA ASN A 142 -3.84 7.06 -2.86
C ASN A 142 -3.82 8.54 -3.26
N ASN A 143 -2.62 9.02 -3.60
CA ASN A 143 -2.44 10.24 -4.37
C ASN A 143 -2.23 9.84 -5.85
N PRO A 144 -3.16 10.14 -6.76
CA PRO A 144 -3.09 9.68 -8.14
C PRO A 144 -2.00 10.38 -8.98
N LEU A 145 -1.40 11.47 -8.48
CA LEU A 145 -0.34 12.21 -9.16
C LEU A 145 1.07 11.86 -8.68
N ALA A 146 1.22 11.27 -7.47
CA ALA A 146 2.53 11.01 -6.92
C ALA A 146 3.05 9.64 -7.35
N SER A 147 4.11 9.60 -8.16
CA SER A 147 4.75 8.39 -8.63
C SER A 147 5.42 7.59 -7.52
N TYR A 148 6.30 8.23 -6.80
CA TYR A 148 7.08 7.58 -5.73
C TYR A 148 6.26 7.25 -4.50
N HIS A 149 5.12 7.93 -4.30
CA HIS A 149 4.40 7.94 -3.05
C HIS A 149 2.89 8.05 -3.23
N GLY A 150 2.35 7.36 -4.21
CA GLY A 150 0.90 7.24 -4.36
C GLY A 150 0.22 6.77 -3.07
N PHE A 151 0.88 5.84 -2.39
CA PHE A 151 0.57 5.42 -1.02
C PHE A 151 1.83 4.80 -0.39
N SER A 152 2.17 5.23 0.82
CA SER A 152 3.19 4.57 1.64
C SER A 152 2.53 3.73 2.73
N THR A 153 2.95 2.47 2.88
CA THR A 153 2.45 1.61 3.98
C THR A 153 2.80 2.17 5.36
N ALA A 154 3.83 3.01 5.46
CA ALA A 154 4.19 3.73 6.67
C ALA A 154 3.21 4.85 7.06
N GLU A 155 2.22 5.17 6.20
CA GLU A 155 1.10 6.03 6.54
C GLU A 155 0.10 5.35 7.50
N LEU A 156 0.11 4.01 7.63
CA LEU A 156 -0.74 3.22 8.53
C LEU A 156 0.10 2.42 9.55
N PRO A 157 0.90 3.09 10.43
CA PRO A 157 1.94 2.43 11.21
C PRO A 157 1.45 1.64 12.42
N ILE A 158 0.21 1.88 12.91
CA ILE A 158 -0.29 1.36 14.18
C ILE A 158 -1.40 0.33 13.95
N ALA A 159 -1.03 -0.93 13.86
CA ALA A 159 -1.95 -2.04 13.57
C ALA A 159 -3.12 -2.17 14.57
N SER A 160 -2.91 -1.79 15.84
CA SER A 160 -3.92 -1.86 16.88
C SER A 160 -5.12 -0.93 16.69
N MET A 161 -5.06 0.05 15.78
CA MET A 161 -6.18 0.94 15.41
C MET A 161 -7.20 0.27 14.48
N PHE A 162 -6.86 -0.86 13.86
CA PHE A 162 -7.66 -1.49 12.82
C PHE A 162 -8.39 -2.74 13.32
N SER A 163 -9.55 -3.00 12.74
CA SER A 163 -10.42 -4.14 13.05
C SER A 163 -10.41 -5.21 11.97
N GLY A 164 -9.92 -4.91 10.78
CA GLY A 164 -9.85 -5.84 9.67
C GLY A 164 -9.31 -5.20 8.39
N ILE A 165 -9.03 -6.06 7.41
CA ILE A 165 -8.58 -5.65 6.09
C ILE A 165 -9.37 -6.46 5.06
N ASN A 166 -9.86 -5.79 4.02
CA ASN A 166 -10.52 -6.45 2.89
C ASN A 166 -9.66 -6.28 1.65
N VAL A 167 -9.36 -7.37 0.97
CA VAL A 167 -8.65 -7.38 -0.31
C VAL A 167 -9.59 -7.89 -1.38
N VAL A 168 -9.82 -7.10 -2.42
CA VAL A 168 -10.57 -7.44 -3.64
C VAL A 168 -9.59 -7.46 -4.80
N TYR A 169 -9.65 -8.52 -5.60
CA TYR A 169 -8.72 -8.72 -6.72
C TYR A 169 -9.29 -8.18 -8.03
N GLY A 170 -8.42 -7.60 -8.83
CA GLY A 170 -8.79 -6.91 -10.05
C GLY A 170 -9.68 -5.70 -9.81
N PRO A 171 -10.20 -5.05 -10.85
CA PRO A 171 -11.12 -3.92 -10.70
C PRO A 171 -12.39 -4.26 -9.91
N GLY A 172 -12.79 -5.53 -9.87
CA GLY A 172 -14.01 -5.97 -9.21
C GLY A 172 -15.26 -5.74 -10.07
N THR A 173 -16.42 -5.52 -9.43
CA THR A 173 -17.67 -5.13 -10.09
C THR A 173 -17.70 -3.60 -10.27
N ALA A 174 -18.59 -3.06 -11.11
CA ALA A 174 -18.67 -1.63 -11.39
C ALA A 174 -18.79 -0.76 -10.12
N LYS A 175 -19.52 -1.22 -9.11
CA LYS A 175 -19.59 -0.54 -7.79
C LYS A 175 -18.25 -0.53 -7.04
N GLN A 176 -17.36 -1.49 -7.28
CA GLN A 176 -16.07 -1.62 -6.60
C GLN A 176 -14.94 -0.86 -7.30
N HIS A 177 -15.18 -0.39 -8.54
CA HIS A 177 -14.18 0.35 -9.28
C HIS A 177 -13.82 1.67 -8.59
N TRP A 178 -12.51 1.92 -8.57
CA TRP A 178 -11.89 3.18 -8.22
C TRP A 178 -10.85 3.53 -9.29
N PHE A 179 -10.35 4.75 -9.27
CA PHE A 179 -9.40 5.27 -10.25
C PHE A 179 -8.06 4.50 -10.30
N ASP A 180 -7.63 3.89 -9.18
CA ASP A 180 -6.38 3.11 -9.11
C ASP A 180 -6.62 1.59 -8.93
N SER A 181 -7.85 1.09 -9.05
CA SER A 181 -8.14 -0.33 -8.84
C SER A 181 -7.86 -1.18 -10.09
N MET A 182 -6.62 -1.20 -10.57
CA MET A 182 -6.18 -2.05 -11.67
C MET A 182 -5.98 -3.50 -11.20
N GLY A 183 -5.04 -3.73 -10.28
CA GLY A 183 -4.76 -5.04 -9.68
C GLY A 183 -5.71 -5.42 -8.57
N GLY A 184 -6.30 -4.43 -7.90
CA GLY A 184 -7.27 -4.65 -6.83
C GLY A 184 -7.48 -3.47 -5.90
N THR A 185 -8.20 -3.77 -4.82
CA THR A 185 -8.50 -2.80 -3.76
C THR A 185 -8.14 -3.41 -2.40
N ILE A 186 -7.45 -2.65 -1.56
CA ILE A 186 -7.08 -3.00 -0.19
C ILE A 186 -7.75 -1.99 0.75
N ASP A 187 -8.76 -2.41 1.50
CA ASP A 187 -9.51 -1.53 2.41
C ASP A 187 -9.22 -1.88 3.88
N PHE A 188 -8.62 -0.94 4.58
CA PHE A 188 -8.31 -1.02 6.01
C PHE A 188 -9.48 -0.50 6.83
N SER A 189 -10.17 -1.39 7.51
CA SER A 189 -11.30 -1.05 8.38
C SER A 189 -10.80 -0.65 9.77
N THR A 190 -11.09 0.58 10.21
CA THR A 190 -10.71 1.06 11.54
C THR A 190 -11.60 0.46 12.63
N LYS A 191 -11.12 0.43 13.87
CA LYS A 191 -11.93 0.05 15.03
C LYS A 191 -13.07 1.05 15.26
N SER A 192 -14.14 0.56 15.84
CA SER A 192 -15.31 1.34 16.26
C SER A 192 -15.63 1.06 17.73
N SER A 193 -16.22 2.05 18.41
CA SER A 193 -16.70 1.85 19.78
C SER A 193 -17.81 0.83 19.83
N GLY A 194 -17.71 -0.10 20.79
CA GLY A 194 -18.80 -1.02 21.14
C GLY A 194 -19.92 -0.36 21.92
N GLU A 195 -20.88 -1.18 22.45
CA GLU A 195 -21.96 -0.69 23.31
C GLU A 195 -21.46 -0.35 24.72
N LYS A 196 -20.42 -1.04 25.21
CA LYS A 196 -19.84 -0.85 26.53
C LYS A 196 -18.52 -0.09 26.44
N PRO A 197 -18.20 0.75 27.43
CA PRO A 197 -16.90 1.38 27.50
C PRO A 197 -15.79 0.35 27.66
N SER A 198 -14.65 0.65 27.06
CA SER A 198 -13.46 -0.19 27.15
C SER A 198 -12.20 0.61 26.81
N VAL A 199 -11.09 0.20 27.39
CA VAL A 199 -9.77 0.75 27.11
C VAL A 199 -8.84 -0.40 26.79
N PHE A 200 -7.95 -0.23 25.82
CA PHE A 200 -6.79 -1.11 25.67
C PHE A 200 -5.50 -0.32 25.75
N VAL A 201 -4.46 -0.96 26.24
CA VAL A 201 -3.08 -0.48 26.20
C VAL A 201 -2.23 -1.60 25.64
N ASP A 202 -1.36 -1.29 24.70
CA ASP A 202 -0.40 -2.20 24.11
C ASP A 202 0.98 -1.59 24.17
N VAL A 203 1.96 -2.35 24.67
CA VAL A 203 3.37 -1.97 24.69
C VAL A 203 4.22 -3.13 24.22
N GLY A 204 5.25 -2.83 23.47
CA GLY A 204 6.12 -3.87 22.92
C GLY A 204 7.50 -3.34 22.59
N GLY A 205 8.39 -4.30 22.31
CA GLY A 205 9.75 -4.00 21.90
C GLY A 205 10.45 -5.23 21.35
N GLY A 206 11.67 -5.05 20.88
CA GLY A 206 12.41 -6.15 20.27
C GLY A 206 13.78 -5.77 19.73
N SER A 207 14.27 -6.60 18.85
CA SER A 207 15.54 -6.44 18.15
C SER A 207 15.63 -5.06 17.47
N PHE A 208 16.84 -4.57 17.26
CA PHE A 208 17.14 -3.30 16.59
C PHE A 208 16.57 -2.09 17.32
N ASN A 209 16.55 -2.11 18.66
CA ASN A 209 15.95 -1.05 19.48
C ASN A 209 14.51 -0.71 19.05
N ALA A 210 13.76 -1.72 18.61
CA ALA A 210 12.35 -1.58 18.29
C ALA A 210 11.53 -1.45 19.57
N TYR A 211 10.61 -0.47 19.60
CA TYR A 211 9.58 -0.38 20.62
C TYR A 211 8.33 0.28 20.07
N ASN A 212 7.18 -0.09 20.64
CA ASN A 212 5.89 0.47 20.30
C ASN A 212 5.06 0.67 21.56
N ALA A 213 4.20 1.65 21.52
CA ALA A 213 3.15 1.85 22.51
C ALA A 213 1.89 2.35 21.81
N SER A 214 0.73 1.81 22.17
CA SER A 214 -0.53 2.29 21.65
C SER A 214 -1.66 2.12 22.67
N THR A 215 -2.67 2.96 22.54
CA THR A 215 -3.87 2.90 23.38
C THR A 215 -5.11 3.20 22.55
N GLY A 216 -6.25 2.70 22.99
CA GLY A 216 -7.53 3.04 22.40
C GLY A 216 -8.64 3.00 23.44
N ILE A 217 -9.54 3.96 23.33
CA ILE A 217 -10.66 4.21 24.24
C ILE A 217 -11.96 4.10 23.45
N SER A 218 -12.84 3.24 23.90
CA SER A 218 -14.23 3.13 23.45
C SER A 218 -15.13 3.75 24.52
N THR A 219 -15.92 4.74 24.15
CA THR A 219 -16.84 5.40 25.11
C THR A 219 -18.02 4.53 25.52
N GLY A 220 -18.29 3.46 24.78
CA GLY A 220 -19.59 2.80 24.81
C GLY A 220 -20.65 3.67 24.12
N SER A 221 -21.91 3.34 24.34
CA SER A 221 -23.05 4.08 23.80
C SER A 221 -23.49 5.16 24.81
N ILE A 222 -23.45 6.43 24.39
CA ILE A 222 -23.95 7.60 25.12
C ILE A 222 -24.99 8.28 24.22
N ASP A 223 -26.24 8.19 24.55
CA ASP A 223 -27.37 8.69 23.75
C ASP A 223 -27.34 8.22 22.29
N GLY A 224 -26.92 6.96 22.07
CA GLY A 224 -26.77 6.33 20.77
C GLY A 224 -25.49 6.72 20.02
N TRP A 225 -24.71 7.71 20.50
CA TRP A 225 -23.40 8.02 20.00
C TRP A 225 -22.35 7.05 20.57
N ARG A 226 -21.43 6.64 19.71
CA ARG A 226 -20.32 5.74 20.05
C ARG A 226 -19.03 6.29 19.46
N THR A 227 -18.09 6.66 20.32
CA THR A 227 -16.83 7.24 19.91
C THR A 227 -15.66 6.31 20.26
N TYR A 228 -14.80 6.11 19.31
CA TYR A 228 -13.53 5.40 19.47
C TYR A 228 -12.37 6.37 19.22
N ILE A 229 -11.43 6.43 20.16
CA ILE A 229 -10.24 7.27 20.09
C ILE A 229 -9.04 6.36 20.25
N ALA A 230 -8.02 6.49 19.41
CA ALA A 230 -6.80 5.71 19.54
C ALA A 230 -5.58 6.56 19.16
N GLY A 231 -4.45 6.24 19.79
CA GLY A 231 -3.16 6.82 19.48
C GLY A 231 -2.05 5.81 19.67
N GLY A 232 -0.94 5.98 18.96
CA GLY A 232 0.19 5.11 19.12
C GLY A 232 1.47 5.68 18.53
N TYR A 233 2.56 5.07 18.96
CA TYR A 233 3.92 5.36 18.53
C TYR A 233 4.65 4.06 18.26
N THR A 234 5.45 4.01 17.20
CA THR A 234 6.36 2.91 16.89
C THR A 234 7.70 3.47 16.44
N ARG A 235 8.76 2.79 16.81
CA ARG A 235 10.13 3.14 16.47
C ARG A 235 10.95 1.88 16.24
N THR A 236 11.93 1.95 15.34
CA THR A 236 12.93 0.90 15.12
C THR A 236 14.24 1.49 14.64
N GLY A 237 15.36 0.90 15.04
CA GLY A 237 16.66 1.14 14.44
C GLY A 237 16.84 0.34 13.15
N GLN A 238 18.05 0.37 12.63
CA GLN A 238 18.41 -0.35 11.39
C GLN A 238 19.09 -1.70 11.72
N ALA A 239 18.86 -2.68 10.86
CA ALA A 239 19.53 -3.98 10.90
C ALA A 239 20.89 -3.96 10.16
N ARG A 240 21.39 -2.79 9.81
CA ARG A 240 22.64 -2.59 9.06
C ARG A 240 23.81 -2.35 10.00
N VAL A 241 25.02 -2.63 9.49
CA VAL A 241 26.27 -2.38 10.17
C VAL A 241 26.99 -1.24 9.43
N SER A 242 27.33 -0.17 10.13
CA SER A 242 28.04 1.01 9.60
C SER A 242 28.85 1.67 10.70
N PRO A 243 29.94 2.39 10.36
CA PRO A 243 30.65 3.24 11.31
C PRO A 243 29.79 4.33 11.93
N SER A 244 28.86 4.90 11.15
CA SER A 244 27.83 5.81 11.65
C SER A 244 26.52 5.52 10.94
N LEU A 245 25.49 5.16 11.72
CA LEU A 245 24.14 4.92 11.19
C LEU A 245 23.31 6.19 11.25
N THR A 246 22.40 6.32 10.29
CA THR A 246 21.30 7.29 10.37
C THR A 246 20.41 6.99 11.57
N GLY A 247 19.61 7.99 12.01
CA GLY A 247 18.67 7.84 13.09
C GLY A 247 17.63 6.74 12.86
N PRO A 248 16.80 6.45 13.85
CA PRO A 248 15.76 5.43 13.73
C PRO A 248 14.64 5.85 12.78
N SER A 249 13.92 4.86 12.22
CA SER A 249 12.60 5.10 11.67
C SER A 249 11.58 5.14 12.82
N GLN A 250 10.65 6.10 12.77
CA GLN A 250 9.65 6.29 13.83
C GLN A 250 8.35 6.85 13.28
N SER A 251 7.26 6.53 13.93
CA SER A 251 5.95 7.00 13.51
C SER A 251 5.01 7.19 14.68
N THR A 252 4.19 8.25 14.58
CA THR A 252 3.07 8.53 15.50
C THR A 252 1.78 8.57 14.69
N ALA A 253 0.72 7.95 15.19
CA ALA A 253 -0.59 8.07 14.59
C ALA A 253 -1.67 8.34 15.64
N PHE A 254 -2.71 9.04 15.22
CA PHE A 254 -3.90 9.33 16.01
C PHE A 254 -5.15 9.11 15.18
N PHE A 255 -6.19 8.59 15.79
CA PHE A 255 -7.46 8.33 15.16
C PHE A 255 -8.62 8.59 16.10
N ILE A 256 -9.67 9.24 15.59
CA ILE A 256 -10.97 9.37 16.25
C ILE A 256 -12.08 9.04 15.26
N LYS A 257 -13.06 8.25 15.71
CA LYS A 257 -14.25 7.93 14.94
C LYS A 257 -15.47 7.96 15.84
N THR A 258 -16.44 8.78 15.47
CA THR A 258 -17.75 8.78 16.14
C THR A 258 -18.82 8.33 15.17
N GLN A 259 -19.82 7.62 15.70
CA GLN A 259 -20.90 7.06 14.91
C GLN A 259 -22.20 7.03 15.71
N LYS A 260 -23.32 7.17 14.99
CA LYS A 260 -24.66 7.04 15.55
C LYS A 260 -25.55 6.24 14.61
N ARG A 261 -26.26 5.26 15.17
CA ARG A 261 -27.39 4.63 14.48
C ARG A 261 -28.66 5.38 14.84
N PHE A 262 -29.48 5.62 13.86
CA PHE A 262 -30.80 6.21 14.01
C PHE A 262 -31.79 5.37 13.20
N GLU A 263 -33.07 5.62 13.40
CA GLU A 263 -34.11 4.93 12.64
C GLU A 263 -33.90 5.18 11.14
N GLY A 264 -33.83 4.07 10.39
CA GLY A 264 -33.58 4.10 8.96
C GLY A 264 -32.16 4.47 8.52
N GLY A 265 -31.16 4.60 9.44
CA GLY A 265 -29.86 4.99 8.96
C GLY A 265 -28.69 4.84 9.94
N HIS A 266 -27.55 5.24 9.43
CA HIS A 266 -26.29 5.25 10.16
C HIS A 266 -25.43 6.44 9.73
N PHE A 267 -24.92 7.18 10.69
CA PHE A 267 -23.96 8.27 10.50
C PHE A 267 -22.61 7.87 11.10
N ALA A 268 -21.54 8.23 10.44
CA ALA A 268 -20.18 8.10 10.95
C ALA A 268 -19.32 9.27 10.48
N MET A 269 -18.44 9.75 11.34
CA MET A 269 -17.36 10.65 10.95
C MET A 269 -16.06 10.21 11.60
N GLY A 270 -14.95 10.42 10.89
CA GLY A 270 -13.64 10.04 11.36
C GLY A 270 -12.59 11.08 11.01
N PHE A 271 -11.54 11.10 11.82
CA PHE A 271 -10.33 11.87 11.57
C PHE A 271 -9.12 11.00 11.89
N TYR A 272 -8.16 10.99 10.99
CA TYR A 272 -6.88 10.30 11.10
C TYR A 272 -5.73 11.27 10.90
N PHE A 273 -4.68 11.08 11.67
CA PHE A 273 -3.41 11.79 11.55
C PHE A 273 -2.25 10.81 11.66
N ASN A 274 -1.24 11.00 10.84
CA ASN A 274 0.03 10.28 10.89
C ASN A 274 1.19 11.24 10.70
N ASN A 275 2.28 10.97 11.44
CA ASN A 275 3.58 11.60 11.26
C ASN A 275 4.65 10.51 11.31
N THR A 276 5.33 10.28 10.18
CA THR A 276 6.37 9.26 10.04
C THR A 276 7.67 9.88 9.59
N GLN A 277 8.76 9.46 10.21
CA GLN A 277 10.13 9.65 9.76
C GLN A 277 10.69 8.28 9.42
N GLU A 278 11.09 8.07 8.17
CA GLU A 278 11.69 6.84 7.67
C GLU A 278 13.14 7.10 7.26
N ASN A 279 14.04 6.22 7.71
CA ASN A 279 15.42 6.17 7.24
C ASN A 279 15.60 4.96 6.32
N ARG A 280 15.87 5.21 5.05
CA ARG A 280 15.98 4.16 4.03
C ARG A 280 17.44 3.71 3.91
N PRO A 281 17.71 2.40 4.05
CA PRO A 281 19.06 1.87 3.85
C PRO A 281 19.46 1.94 2.37
N HIS A 282 20.74 2.17 2.12
CA HIS A 282 21.29 2.15 0.77
C HIS A 282 21.39 0.73 0.20
N LEU A 283 21.20 0.59 -1.12
CA LEU A 283 21.55 -0.63 -1.83
C LEU A 283 23.06 -0.64 -2.06
N ILE A 284 23.72 -1.73 -1.72
CA ILE A 284 25.16 -1.88 -1.88
C ILE A 284 25.47 -2.94 -2.95
N PRO A 285 26.65 -2.88 -3.58
CA PRO A 285 27.07 -3.90 -4.53
C PRO A 285 27.07 -5.29 -3.89
N VAL A 286 26.56 -6.31 -4.59
CA VAL A 286 26.67 -7.70 -4.17
C VAL A 286 28.11 -8.17 -4.24
N TYR A 287 28.81 -7.82 -5.32
CA TYR A 287 30.23 -8.09 -5.56
C TYR A 287 30.99 -6.77 -5.71
N PRO A 288 32.29 -6.74 -5.39
CA PRO A 288 33.09 -5.53 -5.50
C PRO A 288 33.22 -5.09 -6.97
N PHE A 289 33.32 -3.79 -7.17
CA PHE A 289 33.61 -3.17 -8.45
C PHE A 289 34.90 -2.31 -8.38
N ALA A 290 35.51 -2.03 -9.50
CA ALA A 290 36.77 -1.30 -9.57
C ALA A 290 36.62 0.14 -9.03
N GLY A 291 37.45 0.51 -8.07
CA GLY A 291 37.47 1.84 -7.48
C GLY A 291 36.45 2.10 -6.37
N GLY A 292 35.54 1.17 -6.08
CA GLY A 292 34.56 1.29 -4.99
C GLY A 292 35.14 0.83 -3.64
N SER A 293 35.17 1.69 -2.63
CA SER A 293 35.61 1.34 -1.28
C SER A 293 34.63 1.78 -0.20
N ILE A 294 34.76 1.28 1.02
CA ILE A 294 33.96 1.70 2.17
C ILE A 294 34.12 3.19 2.52
N ASN A 295 35.18 3.83 2.05
CA ASN A 295 35.52 5.24 2.29
C ASN A 295 35.07 6.15 1.12
N GLY A 296 34.53 5.59 0.07
CA GLY A 296 34.12 6.33 -1.14
C GLY A 296 34.88 5.87 -2.39
N ASN A 297 34.37 6.25 -3.56
CA ASN A 297 35.00 5.88 -4.83
C ASN A 297 36.35 6.57 -5.02
N GLY A 298 37.35 5.81 -5.48
CA GLY A 298 38.70 6.31 -5.67
C GLY A 298 39.46 6.56 -4.37
N VAL A 299 38.85 6.35 -3.21
CA VAL A 299 39.50 6.51 -1.90
C VAL A 299 40.03 5.16 -1.45
N ALA A 300 41.23 5.12 -0.88
CA ALA A 300 41.82 3.90 -0.36
C ALA A 300 41.00 3.33 0.78
N GLY A 301 40.78 2.02 0.76
CA GLY A 301 39.99 1.33 1.77
C GLY A 301 39.62 -0.07 1.32
N GLN A 302 38.91 -0.79 2.21
CA GLN A 302 38.32 -2.10 1.87
C GLN A 302 37.29 -1.91 0.75
N ALA A 303 37.28 -2.84 -0.21
CA ALA A 303 36.29 -2.80 -1.29
C ALA A 303 34.87 -2.89 -0.73
N LEU A 304 33.96 -2.05 -1.24
CA LEU A 304 32.56 -2.03 -0.85
C LEU A 304 31.78 -3.11 -1.59
N SER A 305 31.31 -4.11 -0.88
CA SER A 305 30.29 -5.06 -1.35
C SER A 305 29.77 -5.94 -0.21
N GLN A 306 28.67 -6.67 -0.44
CA GLN A 306 28.18 -7.66 0.51
C GLN A 306 29.24 -8.75 0.81
N THR A 307 30.07 -9.11 -0.18
CA THR A 307 31.08 -10.16 -0.04
C THR A 307 32.39 -9.70 0.60
N THR A 308 32.71 -8.41 0.55
CA THR A 308 33.99 -7.87 1.08
C THR A 308 33.82 -7.09 2.37
N SER A 309 32.82 -6.22 2.48
CA SER A 309 32.56 -5.40 3.68
C SER A 309 31.57 -6.03 4.67
N GLY A 310 30.89 -7.11 4.25
CA GLY A 310 29.89 -7.83 5.03
C GLY A 310 28.47 -7.67 4.47
N PHE A 311 27.67 -8.76 4.59
CA PHE A 311 26.34 -8.84 4.00
C PHE A 311 25.40 -7.72 4.43
N TYR A 312 25.47 -7.31 5.70
CA TYR A 312 24.65 -6.25 6.29
C TYR A 312 25.33 -4.89 6.33
N TYR A 313 26.46 -4.73 5.68
CA TYR A 313 27.16 -3.45 5.66
C TYR A 313 26.35 -2.37 4.93
N THR A 314 26.49 -1.12 5.34
CA THR A 314 26.03 0.07 4.62
C THR A 314 27.07 1.18 4.79
N PRO A 315 27.27 2.06 3.80
CA PRO A 315 28.14 3.23 3.95
C PRO A 315 27.76 4.08 5.16
N SER A 316 28.71 4.83 5.70
CA SER A 316 28.45 5.75 6.79
C SER A 316 27.46 6.84 6.38
N SER A 317 26.77 7.42 7.37
CA SER A 317 25.73 8.44 7.12
C SER A 317 26.26 9.73 6.47
N ASP A 318 27.53 10.02 6.62
CA ASP A 318 28.21 11.15 5.97
C ASP A 318 28.49 10.90 4.48
N LEU A 319 28.60 9.63 4.08
CA LEU A 319 28.72 9.25 2.68
C LEU A 319 27.38 9.09 2.00
N TRP A 320 26.42 8.52 2.74
CA TRP A 320 25.08 8.30 2.20
C TRP A 320 23.99 8.33 3.26
N THR A 321 22.94 9.10 3.01
CA THR A 321 21.74 9.18 3.84
C THR A 321 20.52 9.41 2.97
N LYS A 322 19.43 8.71 3.23
CA LYS A 322 18.10 8.99 2.67
C LYS A 322 17.07 8.97 3.78
N ASN A 323 16.56 10.15 4.10
CA ASN A 323 15.54 10.37 5.11
C ASN A 323 14.25 10.86 4.44
N GLU A 324 13.12 10.32 4.85
CA GLU A 324 11.80 10.73 4.38
C GLU A 324 10.89 11.00 5.58
N GLN A 325 10.18 12.12 5.54
CA GLN A 325 9.19 12.50 6.53
C GLN A 325 7.83 12.62 5.84
N TYR A 326 6.81 12.02 6.44
CA TYR A 326 5.44 12.03 5.94
C TYR A 326 4.50 12.59 7.00
N HIS A 327 3.60 13.46 6.56
CA HIS A 327 2.46 13.89 7.36
C HIS A 327 1.20 13.61 6.56
N THR A 328 0.27 12.85 7.14
CA THR A 328 -1.01 12.55 6.50
C THR A 328 -2.15 12.93 7.42
N TYR A 329 -3.13 13.63 6.87
CA TYR A 329 -4.39 13.98 7.53
C TYR A 329 -5.53 13.45 6.66
N LEU A 330 -6.51 12.80 7.28
CA LEU A 330 -7.73 12.36 6.61
C LEU A 330 -8.93 12.67 7.50
N GLY A 331 -9.87 13.45 6.98
CA GLY A 331 -11.19 13.65 7.58
C GLY A 331 -12.27 13.11 6.66
N TYR A 332 -13.30 12.46 7.22
CA TYR A 332 -14.41 11.98 6.43
C TYR A 332 -15.74 11.99 7.19
N ILE A 333 -16.83 12.07 6.43
CA ILE A 333 -18.21 11.93 6.90
C ILE A 333 -18.89 10.89 6.01
N LYS A 334 -19.64 9.97 6.63
CA LYS A 334 -20.40 8.93 5.95
C LYS A 334 -21.84 8.91 6.46
N LEU A 335 -22.78 8.83 5.54
CA LEU A 335 -24.20 8.69 5.85
C LEU A 335 -24.78 7.54 5.02
N THR A 336 -25.47 6.66 5.69
CA THR A 336 -26.32 5.63 5.08
C THR A 336 -27.76 5.88 5.52
N SER A 337 -28.70 5.90 4.59
CA SER A 337 -30.12 6.12 4.87
C SER A 337 -30.99 5.14 4.06
N ASN A 338 -31.92 4.50 4.71
CA ASN A 338 -32.98 3.73 4.06
C ASN A 338 -34.12 4.71 3.70
N LEU A 339 -34.17 5.14 2.45
CA LEU A 339 -35.19 6.08 1.97
C LEU A 339 -36.56 5.41 1.92
N THR A 340 -36.58 4.13 1.58
CA THR A 340 -37.71 3.25 1.63
C THR A 340 -37.29 1.85 2.08
N ARG A 341 -38.24 0.88 2.20
CA ARG A 341 -37.88 -0.51 2.48
C ARG A 341 -36.95 -1.12 1.43
N ASN A 342 -37.02 -0.64 0.20
CA ASN A 342 -36.31 -1.19 -0.95
C ASN A 342 -35.18 -0.29 -1.45
N VAL A 343 -35.09 0.96 -1.01
CA VAL A 343 -34.11 1.93 -1.50
C VAL A 343 -33.23 2.43 -0.38
N LYS A 344 -31.96 2.15 -0.50
CA LYS A 344 -30.91 2.60 0.41
C LYS A 344 -30.01 3.60 -0.30
N PHE A 345 -29.74 4.74 0.34
CA PHE A 345 -28.79 5.73 -0.11
C PHE A 345 -27.52 5.69 0.76
N ASN A 346 -26.36 5.62 0.13
CA ASN A 346 -25.07 5.66 0.79
C ASN A 346 -24.28 6.84 0.26
N ASN A 347 -23.60 7.56 1.13
CA ASN A 347 -22.69 8.60 0.70
C ASN A 347 -21.50 8.75 1.65
N ALA A 348 -20.41 9.29 1.11
CA ALA A 348 -19.20 9.64 1.82
C ALA A 348 -18.60 10.91 1.23
N LEU A 349 -18.15 11.80 2.10
CA LEU A 349 -17.41 13.00 1.79
C LEU A 349 -16.07 12.92 2.53
N TRP A 350 -14.98 13.32 1.88
CA TRP A 350 -13.65 13.29 2.51
C TRP A 350 -12.75 14.41 2.04
N TYR A 351 -11.77 14.68 2.89
CA TYR A 351 -10.61 15.49 2.55
C TYR A 351 -9.36 14.82 3.12
N ARG A 352 -8.35 14.59 2.27
CA ARG A 352 -7.03 14.12 2.66
C ARG A 352 -5.99 15.17 2.30
N ALA A 353 -5.10 15.47 3.23
CA ALA A 353 -3.89 16.24 2.95
C ALA A 353 -2.66 15.39 3.30
N GLY A 354 -1.62 15.51 2.50
CA GLY A 354 -0.37 14.82 2.72
C GLY A 354 0.82 15.69 2.34
N ASN A 355 1.84 15.69 3.20
CA ASN A 355 3.11 16.34 2.91
C ASN A 355 4.22 15.33 3.06
N ARG A 356 5.21 15.38 2.18
CA ARG A 356 6.43 14.61 2.29
C ARG A 356 7.64 15.51 2.14
N LEU A 357 8.65 15.25 2.93
CA LEU A 357 9.99 15.81 2.74
C LEU A 357 10.98 14.66 2.60
N LYS A 358 11.65 14.58 1.46
CA LYS A 358 12.80 13.70 1.27
C LYS A 358 14.08 14.53 1.30
N VAL A 359 15.04 14.08 2.11
CA VAL A 359 16.42 14.59 2.09
C VAL A 359 17.34 13.42 1.81
N ARG A 360 18.16 13.54 0.76
CA ARG A 360 19.18 12.55 0.40
C ARG A 360 20.54 13.24 0.38
N ILE A 361 21.51 12.65 1.07
CA ILE A 361 22.91 12.98 0.97
C ILE A 361 23.58 11.83 0.25
N ASP A 362 24.33 12.12 -0.80
CA ASP A 362 25.03 11.15 -1.61
C ASP A 362 26.44 11.67 -1.92
N ASN A 363 27.31 11.55 -0.93
CA ASN A 363 28.73 11.88 -1.04
C ASN A 363 29.57 10.68 -1.54
N TYR A 364 28.93 9.52 -1.69
CA TYR A 364 29.59 8.32 -2.20
C TYR A 364 29.86 8.40 -3.70
N PRO A 365 29.09 9.14 -4.47
CA PRO A 365 29.20 9.10 -5.89
C PRO A 365 30.16 10.13 -6.44
N MET A 366 30.00 10.28 -7.53
CA MET A 366 30.58 10.58 -8.71
C MET A 366 30.15 11.79 -9.42
N VAL A 367 29.09 12.44 -9.07
CA VAL A 367 28.77 13.78 -9.54
C VAL A 367 29.43 14.72 -8.54
N PRO A 368 30.63 15.22 -8.81
CA PRO A 368 31.43 15.95 -7.80
C PRO A 368 30.78 17.27 -7.37
N LYS A 369 29.64 17.64 -7.95
CA LYS A 369 28.98 18.93 -7.73
C LYS A 369 27.66 18.84 -6.99
N LEU A 370 26.83 17.80 -7.24
CA LEU A 370 25.53 17.63 -6.62
C LEU A 370 25.58 16.47 -5.63
N ASN A 371 25.49 16.72 -4.33
CA ASN A 371 25.55 15.69 -3.30
C ASN A 371 24.38 15.69 -2.31
N THR A 372 23.50 16.67 -2.39
CA THR A 372 22.34 16.75 -1.50
C THR A 372 21.08 17.09 -2.28
N GLU A 373 20.06 16.26 -2.12
CA GLU A 373 18.73 16.51 -2.64
C GLU A 373 17.77 16.90 -1.51
N TYR A 374 17.02 17.96 -1.74
CA TYR A 374 15.93 18.41 -0.88
C TYR A 374 14.65 18.40 -1.71
N TYR A 375 13.69 17.53 -1.34
CA TYR A 375 12.51 17.25 -2.16
C TYR A 375 11.24 17.27 -1.31
N PRO A 376 10.65 18.44 -1.03
CA PRO A 376 9.34 18.57 -0.42
C PRO A 376 8.23 18.37 -1.44
N THR A 377 7.16 17.68 -1.02
CA THR A 377 5.91 17.58 -1.78
C THR A 377 4.73 17.83 -0.88
N SER A 378 3.63 18.34 -1.43
CA SER A 378 2.36 18.46 -0.74
C SER A 378 1.20 18.05 -1.64
N SER A 379 0.14 17.52 -1.05
CA SER A 379 -1.07 17.13 -1.77
C SER A 379 -2.32 17.41 -0.98
N GLY A 380 -3.39 17.77 -1.68
CA GLY A 380 -4.73 17.90 -1.14
C GLY A 380 -5.73 17.15 -2.00
N ASN A 381 -6.48 16.21 -1.41
CA ASN A 381 -7.47 15.40 -2.11
C ASN A 381 -8.83 15.64 -1.48
N PHE A 382 -9.76 16.21 -2.24
CA PHE A 382 -11.16 16.34 -1.87
C PHE A 382 -11.98 15.34 -2.69
N GLY A 383 -12.94 14.65 -2.05
CA GLY A 383 -13.79 13.75 -2.80
C GLY A 383 -15.15 13.50 -2.18
N TYR A 384 -16.05 13.05 -3.02
CA TYR A 384 -17.40 12.63 -2.69
C TYR A 384 -17.75 11.36 -3.45
N ARG A 385 -18.46 10.45 -2.78
CA ARG A 385 -19.08 9.27 -3.38
C ARG A 385 -20.51 9.13 -2.90
N GLY A 386 -21.44 8.88 -3.84
CA GLY A 386 -22.83 8.61 -3.52
C GLY A 386 -23.38 7.46 -4.36
N ASP A 387 -24.18 6.57 -3.75
CA ASP A 387 -24.87 5.51 -4.47
C ASP A 387 -26.24 5.18 -3.87
N PHE A 388 -27.13 4.75 -4.73
CA PHE A 388 -28.40 4.14 -4.39
C PHE A 388 -28.30 2.63 -4.60
N THR A 389 -28.79 1.88 -3.64
CA THR A 389 -29.04 0.44 -3.76
C THR A 389 -30.53 0.20 -3.74
N ILE A 390 -31.07 -0.35 -4.83
CA ILE A 390 -32.48 -0.65 -5.02
C ILE A 390 -32.62 -2.17 -4.99
N THR A 391 -33.38 -2.70 -4.01
CA THR A 391 -33.58 -4.14 -3.83
C THR A 391 -34.98 -4.52 -4.34
N LEU A 392 -35.01 -5.37 -5.36
CA LEU A 392 -36.22 -5.96 -5.96
C LEU A 392 -36.19 -7.49 -5.76
N PRO A 393 -37.25 -8.21 -6.03
CA PRO A 393 -37.31 -9.68 -5.75
C PRO A 393 -36.16 -10.48 -6.39
N TRP A 394 -35.73 -10.14 -7.62
CA TRP A 394 -34.69 -10.87 -8.36
C TRP A 394 -33.48 -10.00 -8.70
N ASN A 395 -33.53 -8.70 -8.42
CA ASN A 395 -32.57 -7.72 -8.81
C ASN A 395 -32.10 -6.91 -7.61
N LYS A 396 -30.83 -6.63 -7.58
CA LYS A 396 -30.25 -5.62 -6.69
C LYS A 396 -29.45 -4.64 -7.53
N ILE A 397 -30.09 -3.51 -7.83
CA ILE A 397 -29.52 -2.48 -8.68
C ILE A 397 -28.73 -1.50 -7.81
N ASP A 398 -27.47 -1.27 -8.16
CA ASP A 398 -26.64 -0.22 -7.59
C ASP A 398 -26.36 0.83 -8.67
N VAL A 399 -26.68 2.10 -8.41
CA VAL A 399 -26.40 3.23 -9.28
C VAL A 399 -25.78 4.35 -8.47
N GLY A 400 -24.73 4.94 -8.97
CA GLY A 400 -24.03 6.00 -8.25
C GLY A 400 -22.79 6.50 -8.97
N GLY A 401 -21.92 7.13 -8.21
CA GLY A 401 -20.67 7.66 -8.76
C GLY A 401 -19.79 8.24 -7.68
N TYR A 402 -18.63 8.70 -8.10
CA TYR A 402 -17.72 9.48 -7.24
C TYR A 402 -17.11 10.64 -8.03
N TYR A 403 -16.68 11.62 -7.29
CA TYR A 403 -15.80 12.70 -7.76
C TYR A 403 -14.63 12.83 -6.79
N GLN A 404 -13.44 12.94 -7.34
CA GLN A 404 -12.25 13.29 -6.56
C GLN A 404 -11.43 14.32 -7.33
N GLN A 405 -10.94 15.31 -6.61
CA GLN A 405 -9.98 16.31 -7.09
C GLN A 405 -8.73 16.22 -6.24
N THR A 406 -7.57 16.29 -6.88
CA THR A 406 -6.26 16.27 -6.26
C THR A 406 -5.43 17.44 -6.75
N THR A 407 -4.79 18.14 -5.81
CA THR A 407 -3.70 19.08 -6.08
C THR A 407 -2.40 18.46 -5.60
N TYR A 408 -1.35 18.64 -6.37
CA TYR A 408 -0.01 18.12 -6.03
C TYR A 408 1.04 19.17 -6.34
N ASP A 409 1.74 19.61 -5.32
CA ASP A 409 2.87 20.52 -5.43
C ASP A 409 4.14 19.74 -5.08
N SER A 410 5.12 19.81 -5.96
CA SER A 410 6.39 19.09 -5.83
C SER A 410 7.53 20.01 -6.19
N SER A 411 8.45 20.23 -5.28
CA SER A 411 9.68 20.96 -5.62
C SER A 411 10.91 20.11 -5.33
N PHE A 412 11.91 20.26 -6.14
CA PHE A 412 13.19 19.58 -6.01
C PHE A 412 14.31 20.61 -6.04
N ALA A 413 15.19 20.59 -5.04
CA ALA A 413 16.39 21.41 -5.00
C ALA A 413 17.62 20.53 -4.81
N GLY A 414 18.58 20.64 -5.71
CA GLY A 414 19.87 19.99 -5.63
C GLY A 414 20.96 20.95 -5.15
N TYR A 415 21.72 20.55 -4.14
CA TYR A 415 22.80 21.31 -3.53
C TYR A 415 24.13 20.57 -3.65
N GLY A 416 25.23 21.32 -3.67
CA GLY A 416 26.59 20.77 -3.73
C GLY A 416 27.46 21.27 -2.58
N SER A 417 27.78 20.42 -1.61
CA SER A 417 28.62 20.84 -0.46
C SER A 417 30.05 21.25 -0.84
N LEU A 418 30.50 20.86 -2.02
CA LEU A 418 31.82 21.23 -2.53
C LEU A 418 31.83 22.51 -3.42
N VAL A 419 30.67 23.14 -3.60
CA VAL A 419 30.50 24.35 -4.40
C VAL A 419 30.13 25.51 -3.48
N PRO A 420 31.03 26.45 -3.20
CA PRO A 420 30.78 27.57 -2.30
C PRO A 420 29.54 28.37 -2.71
N GLY A 421 28.66 28.64 -1.77
CA GLY A 421 27.38 29.35 -1.98
C GLY A 421 26.22 28.50 -2.46
N HIS A 422 26.43 27.19 -2.68
CA HIS A 422 25.43 26.24 -3.13
C HIS A 422 25.22 25.06 -2.15
N GLU A 423 25.63 25.24 -0.90
CA GLU A 423 25.44 24.24 0.15
C GLU A 423 23.95 24.14 0.58
N LEU A 424 23.60 23.02 1.19
CA LEU A 424 22.25 22.84 1.75
C LEU A 424 21.92 23.95 2.75
N GLY A 425 20.80 24.63 2.50
CA GLY A 425 20.35 25.78 3.27
C GLY A 425 20.75 27.13 2.69
N SER A 426 21.55 27.17 1.62
CA SER A 426 21.74 28.37 0.81
C SER A 426 20.46 28.71 0.02
N ASN A 427 20.33 29.96 -0.41
CA ASN A 427 19.21 30.39 -1.27
C ASN A 427 19.46 30.10 -2.77
N SER A 428 20.55 29.44 -3.10
CA SER A 428 20.99 29.18 -4.48
C SER A 428 21.30 27.70 -4.67
N PRO A 429 20.29 26.84 -4.89
CA PRO A 429 20.56 25.46 -5.29
C PRO A 429 21.28 25.41 -6.65
N LEU A 430 22.06 24.36 -6.88
CA LEU A 430 22.69 24.10 -8.17
C LEU A 430 21.63 23.72 -9.22
N TYR A 431 20.57 23.08 -8.79
CA TYR A 431 19.44 22.66 -9.60
C TYR A 431 18.13 22.89 -8.84
N TYR A 432 17.10 23.35 -9.53
CA TYR A 432 15.79 23.58 -8.96
C TYR A 432 14.69 23.21 -9.95
N ARG A 433 13.65 22.51 -9.46
CA ARG A 433 12.42 22.20 -10.17
C ARG A 433 11.24 22.50 -9.26
N ASP A 434 10.15 22.96 -9.84
CA ASP A 434 8.89 23.21 -9.12
C ASP A 434 7.70 22.81 -10.02
N ASP A 435 6.87 21.92 -9.51
CA ASP A 435 5.74 21.33 -10.23
C ASP A 435 4.45 21.63 -9.48
N HIS A 436 3.39 22.02 -10.23
CA HIS A 436 2.07 22.30 -9.71
C HIS A 436 1.03 21.55 -10.55
N ASP A 437 0.58 20.41 -10.08
CA ASP A 437 -0.26 19.53 -10.84
C ASP A 437 -1.68 19.45 -10.27
N HIS A 438 -2.66 19.33 -11.16
CA HIS A 438 -4.06 19.12 -10.83
C HIS A 438 -4.58 17.88 -11.53
N TRP A 439 -5.35 17.11 -10.80
CA TRP A 439 -6.00 15.92 -11.31
C TRP A 439 -7.42 15.85 -10.77
N SER A 440 -8.35 15.39 -11.60
CA SER A 440 -9.65 15.00 -11.12
C SER A 440 -10.20 13.79 -11.86
N ALA A 441 -11.01 13.00 -11.17
CA ALA A 441 -11.80 11.92 -11.74
C ALA A 441 -13.26 12.07 -11.33
N ALA A 442 -14.15 12.01 -12.32
CA ALA A 442 -15.58 11.88 -12.14
C ALA A 442 -16.04 10.55 -12.69
N SER A 443 -16.76 9.77 -11.89
CA SER A 443 -17.24 8.45 -12.29
C SER A 443 -18.73 8.30 -12.05
N ALA A 444 -19.43 7.69 -13.00
CA ALA A 444 -20.81 7.24 -12.84
C ALA A 444 -20.89 5.74 -13.14
N PHE A 445 -21.53 4.97 -12.29
CA PHE A 445 -21.66 3.54 -12.48
C PHE A 445 -23.13 3.07 -12.35
N LEU A 446 -23.40 1.98 -13.04
CA LEU A 446 -24.62 1.18 -12.92
C LEU A 446 -24.24 -0.29 -12.89
N GLN A 447 -24.79 -1.04 -11.95
CA GLN A 447 -24.74 -2.51 -11.95
C GLN A 447 -26.05 -3.08 -11.48
N ASP A 448 -26.37 -4.28 -11.97
CA ASP A 448 -27.52 -5.05 -11.49
C ASP A 448 -27.08 -6.46 -11.10
N LYS A 449 -27.24 -6.82 -9.85
CA LYS A 449 -27.11 -8.22 -9.41
C LYS A 449 -28.42 -8.94 -9.62
N ILE A 450 -28.52 -9.65 -10.73
CA ILE A 450 -29.67 -10.46 -11.14
C ILE A 450 -29.54 -11.84 -10.50
N THR A 451 -30.58 -12.31 -9.83
CA THR A 451 -30.63 -13.66 -9.23
C THR A 451 -31.81 -14.42 -9.84
N PRO A 452 -31.66 -14.94 -11.08
CA PRO A 452 -32.76 -15.55 -11.81
C PRO A 452 -33.25 -16.85 -11.15
N VAL A 453 -32.31 -17.52 -10.47
CA VAL A 453 -32.54 -18.70 -9.64
C VAL A 453 -31.69 -18.64 -8.38
N SER A 454 -32.09 -19.29 -7.31
CA SER A 454 -31.47 -19.15 -5.99
C SER A 454 -29.97 -19.51 -5.94
N PHE A 455 -29.51 -20.35 -6.84
CA PHE A 455 -28.10 -20.78 -6.90
C PHE A 455 -27.20 -19.94 -7.83
N LEU A 456 -27.81 -19.09 -8.68
CA LEU A 456 -27.03 -18.32 -9.68
C LEU A 456 -27.26 -16.82 -9.52
N SER A 457 -26.16 -16.05 -9.44
CA SER A 457 -26.20 -14.59 -9.59
C SER A 457 -25.31 -14.14 -10.73
N ILE A 458 -25.83 -13.20 -11.52
CA ILE A 458 -25.16 -12.56 -12.67
C ILE A 458 -25.12 -11.06 -12.36
N THR A 459 -23.96 -10.45 -12.45
CA THR A 459 -23.79 -9.02 -12.12
C THR A 459 -23.12 -8.29 -13.30
N PRO A 460 -23.87 -7.90 -14.34
CA PRO A 460 -23.37 -6.95 -15.33
C PRO A 460 -23.24 -5.57 -14.70
N GLY A 461 -22.25 -4.83 -15.16
CA GLY A 461 -21.99 -3.47 -14.70
C GLY A 461 -21.23 -2.65 -15.71
N LEU A 462 -21.39 -1.35 -15.59
CA LEU A 462 -20.76 -0.36 -16.45
C LEU A 462 -20.34 0.83 -15.60
N ASN A 463 -19.12 1.34 -15.87
CA ASN A 463 -18.59 2.53 -15.24
C ASN A 463 -18.10 3.50 -16.33
N LEU A 464 -18.59 4.72 -16.30
CA LEU A 464 -18.11 5.82 -17.14
C LEU A 464 -17.21 6.70 -16.28
N ILE A 465 -15.95 6.88 -16.69
CA ILE A 465 -14.97 7.64 -15.93
C ILE A 465 -14.44 8.75 -16.83
N ASN A 466 -14.46 9.97 -16.32
CA ASN A 466 -13.81 11.13 -16.94
C ASN A 466 -12.64 11.57 -16.07
N TYR A 467 -11.47 11.67 -16.68
CA TYR A 467 -10.25 12.20 -16.07
C TYR A 467 -9.93 13.56 -16.64
N HIS A 468 -9.53 14.49 -15.78
CA HIS A 468 -8.95 15.77 -16.15
C HIS A 468 -7.59 15.89 -15.47
N ILE A 469 -6.55 16.16 -16.25
CA ILE A 469 -5.17 16.29 -15.80
C ILE A 469 -4.62 17.61 -16.30
N SER A 470 -4.03 18.39 -15.42
CA SER A 470 -3.30 19.61 -15.76
C SER A 470 -1.93 19.56 -15.07
N VAL A 471 -0.90 19.52 -15.86
CA VAL A 471 0.50 19.47 -15.41
C VAL A 471 1.14 20.81 -15.68
N ASN A 472 1.74 21.41 -14.68
CA ASN A 472 2.41 22.69 -14.79
C ASN A 472 3.76 22.61 -14.07
N ASN A 473 4.82 22.36 -14.85
CA ASN A 473 6.17 22.18 -14.35
C ASN A 473 7.02 23.40 -14.70
N VAL A 474 7.69 23.94 -13.72
CA VAL A 474 8.67 25.03 -13.88
C VAL A 474 10.05 24.49 -13.50
N THR A 475 10.93 24.39 -14.46
CA THR A 475 12.33 23.98 -14.19
C THR A 475 13.26 25.14 -14.39
N SER A 476 14.16 25.37 -13.44
CA SER A 476 15.19 26.38 -13.49
C SER A 476 16.52 25.79 -13.06
N VAL A 477 17.56 25.99 -13.84
CA VAL A 477 18.94 25.60 -13.49
C VAL A 477 19.77 26.86 -13.28
N THR A 478 20.42 26.96 -12.12
CA THR A 478 21.19 28.15 -11.74
C THR A 478 22.70 28.03 -11.98
N ALA A 479 23.21 26.81 -12.21
CA ALA A 479 24.65 26.58 -12.39
C ALA A 479 25.01 26.02 -13.77
N PRO A 480 26.14 26.42 -14.37
CA PRO A 480 26.57 25.88 -15.64
C PRO A 480 26.98 24.41 -15.51
N SER A 481 26.48 23.60 -16.44
CA SER A 481 26.70 22.17 -16.66
C SER A 481 27.06 21.33 -15.43
N LEU A 482 26.02 20.77 -14.81
CA LEU A 482 26.19 19.78 -13.75
C LEU A 482 26.52 18.39 -14.32
N PHE A 483 26.26 18.19 -15.59
CA PHE A 483 26.48 16.92 -16.29
C PHE A 483 27.45 17.11 -17.43
N PRO A 484 28.54 16.33 -17.53
CA PRO A 484 29.47 16.39 -18.67
C PRO A 484 28.71 16.05 -19.97
N GLY A 485 28.63 17.00 -20.88
CA GLY A 485 27.96 16.84 -22.17
C GLY A 485 26.73 17.73 -22.38
N ASP A 486 26.18 18.30 -21.33
CA ASP A 486 25.04 19.20 -21.46
C ASP A 486 25.48 20.65 -21.58
N SER A 487 25.14 21.28 -22.69
CA SER A 487 25.16 22.73 -22.83
C SER A 487 23.96 23.30 -22.08
N VAL A 488 24.12 23.52 -20.79
CA VAL A 488 22.99 24.02 -19.95
C VAL A 488 22.81 25.50 -20.20
N GLY A 489 21.95 25.81 -21.14
CA GLY A 489 21.14 27.01 -21.09
C GLY A 489 19.98 26.79 -20.11
N SER A 490 19.36 27.84 -19.62
CA SER A 490 18.13 27.76 -18.83
C SER A 490 17.21 26.72 -19.43
N PHE A 491 16.78 25.72 -18.64
CA PHE A 491 15.67 24.86 -19.07
C PHE A 491 14.46 25.76 -19.31
N PRO A 492 13.76 25.62 -20.44
CA PRO A 492 12.60 26.42 -20.69
C PRO A 492 11.58 26.13 -19.59
N THR A 493 10.93 27.18 -19.11
CA THR A 493 9.64 27.02 -18.42
C THR A 493 8.74 26.27 -19.36
N VAL A 494 8.39 25.05 -19.02
CA VAL A 494 7.47 24.27 -19.84
C VAL A 494 6.08 24.86 -19.59
N ALA A 495 5.42 25.30 -20.65
CA ALA A 495 4.02 25.66 -20.58
C ALA A 495 3.22 24.44 -20.12
N GLY A 496 2.36 24.64 -19.13
CA GLY A 496 1.52 23.57 -18.62
C GLY A 496 0.71 22.90 -19.74
N ASP A 497 0.48 21.63 -19.63
CA ASP A 497 -0.37 20.87 -20.54
C ASP A 497 -1.60 20.31 -19.83
N THR A 498 -2.69 20.17 -20.56
CA THR A 498 -3.97 19.74 -20.01
C THR A 498 -4.61 18.70 -20.91
N ALA A 499 -5.03 17.58 -20.31
CA ALA A 499 -5.72 16.54 -21.03
C ALA A 499 -7.02 16.11 -20.35
N ASN A 500 -7.97 15.67 -21.17
CA ASN A 500 -9.25 15.12 -20.74
C ASN A 500 -9.46 13.76 -21.39
N PHE A 501 -9.71 12.73 -20.58
CA PHE A 501 -9.95 11.39 -21.05
C PHE A 501 -11.28 10.86 -20.53
N THR A 502 -12.14 10.38 -21.43
CA THR A 502 -13.39 9.72 -21.05
C THR A 502 -13.30 8.24 -21.42
N LYS A 503 -13.46 7.37 -20.45
CA LYS A 503 -13.29 5.93 -20.58
C LYS A 503 -14.54 5.19 -20.10
N LEU A 504 -14.86 4.10 -20.81
CA LEU A 504 -15.96 3.20 -20.44
C LEU A 504 -15.37 1.88 -19.95
N ALA A 505 -15.68 1.53 -18.73
CA ALA A 505 -15.15 0.35 -18.04
C ALA A 505 -16.28 -0.66 -17.74
N PRO A 506 -16.57 -1.61 -18.63
CA PRO A 506 -17.55 -2.67 -18.41
C PRO A 506 -17.04 -3.73 -17.44
N SER A 507 -18.00 -4.40 -16.79
CA SER A 507 -17.72 -5.56 -15.94
C SER A 507 -18.86 -6.57 -16.02
N LEU A 508 -18.51 -7.84 -15.86
CA LEU A 508 -19.46 -8.96 -15.72
C LEU A 508 -18.94 -9.91 -14.67
N ALA A 509 -19.75 -10.18 -13.66
CA ALA A 509 -19.37 -11.11 -12.60
C ALA A 509 -20.47 -12.14 -12.36
N LEU A 510 -20.06 -13.40 -12.20
CA LEU A 510 -20.92 -14.56 -12.02
C LEU A 510 -20.59 -15.25 -10.69
N ASN A 511 -21.63 -15.72 -9.98
CA ASN A 511 -21.46 -16.62 -8.85
C ASN A 511 -22.53 -17.69 -8.90
N ALA A 512 -22.13 -18.96 -8.83
CA ALA A 512 -23.00 -20.10 -8.85
C ALA A 512 -22.75 -20.99 -7.63
N ALA A 513 -23.76 -21.20 -6.78
CA ALA A 513 -23.72 -22.17 -5.70
C ALA A 513 -23.97 -23.56 -6.30
N ILE A 514 -22.89 -24.31 -6.61
CA ILE A 514 -22.96 -25.68 -7.17
C ILE A 514 -23.47 -26.63 -6.09
N ALA A 515 -23.06 -26.40 -4.85
CA ALA A 515 -23.52 -27.06 -3.63
C ALA A 515 -23.52 -26.03 -2.48
N PRO A 516 -24.17 -26.31 -1.34
CA PRO A 516 -24.14 -25.39 -0.19
C PRO A 516 -22.73 -24.99 0.26
N GLU A 517 -21.76 -25.87 0.08
CA GLU A 517 -20.37 -25.69 0.47
C GLU A 517 -19.46 -25.28 -0.69
N ILE A 518 -19.92 -25.31 -1.94
CA ILE A 518 -19.13 -25.09 -3.14
C ILE A 518 -19.76 -24.01 -4.02
N HIS A 519 -19.03 -22.94 -4.26
CA HIS A 519 -19.41 -21.91 -5.21
C HIS A 519 -18.38 -21.81 -6.34
N ALA A 520 -18.85 -21.72 -7.58
CA ALA A 520 -18.05 -21.28 -8.70
C ALA A 520 -18.24 -19.78 -8.92
N PHE A 521 -17.19 -19.11 -9.35
CA PHE A 521 -17.27 -17.70 -9.72
C PHE A 521 -16.47 -17.42 -10.99
N ALA A 522 -16.88 -16.40 -11.73
CA ALA A 522 -16.11 -15.86 -12.83
C ALA A 522 -16.32 -14.34 -12.89
N THR A 523 -15.26 -13.60 -13.18
CA THR A 523 -15.29 -12.13 -13.29
C THR A 523 -14.48 -11.71 -14.50
N TRP A 524 -15.06 -10.86 -15.31
CA TRP A 524 -14.36 -10.04 -16.29
C TRP A 524 -14.61 -8.58 -15.97
N SER A 525 -13.54 -7.77 -15.95
CA SER A 525 -13.64 -6.35 -15.71
C SER A 525 -12.52 -5.57 -16.41
N GLN A 526 -12.87 -4.37 -16.85
CA GLN A 526 -11.91 -3.39 -17.35
C GLN A 526 -11.81 -2.23 -16.36
N ASN A 527 -10.64 -1.60 -16.32
CA ASN A 527 -10.47 -0.31 -15.66
C ASN A 527 -9.36 0.48 -16.37
N PHE A 528 -9.23 1.73 -16.00
CA PHE A 528 -8.25 2.66 -16.55
C PHE A 528 -7.57 3.40 -15.40
N GLN A 529 -6.30 3.76 -15.61
CA GLN A 529 -5.52 4.55 -14.68
C GLN A 529 -4.76 5.62 -15.45
N THR A 530 -4.84 6.86 -14.99
CA THR A 530 -4.00 7.93 -15.52
C THR A 530 -2.56 7.66 -15.16
N GLN A 531 -1.65 8.04 -16.04
CA GLN A 531 -0.24 7.96 -15.78
C GLN A 531 0.13 8.90 -14.64
N ILE A 532 1.21 8.59 -13.94
CA ILE A 532 1.66 9.31 -12.77
C ILE A 532 2.79 10.28 -13.12
N ASP A 533 3.14 11.13 -12.18
CA ASP A 533 4.11 12.22 -12.29
C ASP A 533 5.46 11.80 -12.95
N SER A 534 6.00 10.62 -12.62
CA SER A 534 7.23 10.13 -13.25
C SER A 534 7.13 9.95 -14.76
N ALA A 535 5.94 9.67 -15.28
CA ALA A 535 5.70 9.62 -16.72
C ALA A 535 5.72 11.01 -17.37
N TYR A 536 5.61 12.07 -16.56
CA TYR A 536 5.59 13.46 -17.05
C TYR A 536 6.93 14.18 -16.87
N GLY A 537 7.99 13.51 -16.44
CA GLY A 537 9.35 14.05 -16.48
C GLY A 537 9.98 14.43 -15.16
N GLU A 538 9.94 13.59 -14.13
CA GLU A 538 10.77 13.74 -12.92
C GLU A 538 12.29 13.75 -13.18
N GLY A 539 12.72 13.54 -14.41
CA GLY A 539 14.14 13.59 -14.76
C GLY A 539 14.70 15.01 -14.67
N ALA A 540 15.84 15.12 -14.00
CA ALA A 540 16.55 16.39 -13.79
C ALA A 540 16.94 17.15 -15.08
N SER A 541 16.78 16.57 -16.24
CA SER A 541 17.35 17.06 -17.48
C SER A 541 16.36 17.33 -18.61
N HIS A 542 15.06 17.01 -18.47
CA HIS A 542 14.17 17.04 -19.63
C HIS A 542 12.80 17.67 -19.33
N PRO A 543 12.24 18.40 -20.30
CA PRO A 543 10.97 19.06 -20.17
C PRO A 543 9.82 18.06 -20.16
N VAL A 544 8.74 18.47 -19.53
CA VAL A 544 7.45 17.80 -19.39
C VAL A 544 7.00 17.11 -20.66
N ILE A 545 6.53 15.90 -20.47
CA ILE A 545 5.79 15.17 -21.48
C ILE A 545 4.31 15.41 -21.24
N ALA A 546 3.58 15.70 -22.31
CA ALA A 546 2.13 15.86 -22.28
C ALA A 546 1.45 14.63 -21.63
N PRO A 547 0.33 14.81 -20.91
CA PRO A 547 -0.42 13.70 -20.35
C PRO A 547 -0.75 12.64 -21.42
N THR A 548 -0.31 11.42 -21.17
CA THR A 548 -0.54 10.29 -22.07
C THR A 548 -1.90 9.64 -21.84
N GLU A 549 -2.35 8.84 -22.79
CA GLU A 549 -3.55 8.00 -22.63
C GLU A 549 -3.49 7.18 -21.34
N PRO A 550 -4.59 7.07 -20.58
CA PRO A 550 -4.64 6.22 -19.39
C PRO A 550 -4.35 4.76 -19.71
N ALA A 551 -3.50 4.15 -18.91
CA ALA A 551 -3.25 2.71 -18.95
C ALA A 551 -4.57 1.95 -18.76
N LYS A 552 -4.71 0.83 -19.44
CA LYS A 552 -5.91 -0.01 -19.42
C LYS A 552 -5.59 -1.40 -18.88
N ILE A 553 -6.46 -1.93 -18.03
CA ILE A 553 -6.46 -3.35 -17.66
C ILE A 553 -7.69 -4.07 -18.20
N ASN A 554 -7.48 -5.29 -18.70
CA ASN A 554 -8.49 -6.32 -18.87
C ASN A 554 -8.17 -7.44 -17.89
N SER A 555 -9.04 -7.68 -16.91
CA SER A 555 -8.86 -8.69 -15.88
C SER A 555 -9.91 -9.77 -16.01
N TYR A 556 -9.48 -11.03 -16.08
CA TYR A 556 -10.33 -12.22 -16.10
C TYR A 556 -9.91 -13.11 -14.94
N MET A 557 -10.88 -13.49 -14.14
CA MET A 557 -10.67 -14.41 -13.02
C MET A 557 -11.80 -15.42 -12.98
N ALA A 558 -11.48 -16.71 -12.78
CA ALA A 558 -12.48 -17.74 -12.61
C ALA A 558 -12.00 -18.79 -11.61
N GLY A 559 -12.88 -19.31 -10.78
CA GLY A 559 -12.45 -20.25 -9.76
C GLY A 559 -13.57 -20.89 -8.96
N LEU A 560 -13.14 -21.62 -7.94
CA LEU A 560 -13.99 -22.31 -7.00
C LEU A 560 -13.70 -21.83 -5.57
N LYS A 561 -14.75 -21.76 -4.77
CA LYS A 561 -14.73 -21.50 -3.34
C LYS A 561 -15.37 -22.68 -2.60
N TYR A 562 -14.78 -23.05 -1.49
CA TYR A 562 -15.25 -24.12 -0.62
C TYR A 562 -15.25 -23.66 0.83
N ALA A 563 -16.33 -23.98 1.57
CA ALA A 563 -16.37 -23.75 3.00
C ALA A 563 -17.29 -24.79 3.67
N HIS A 564 -16.69 -25.68 4.45
CA HIS A 564 -17.43 -26.65 5.25
C HIS A 564 -16.70 -26.92 6.58
N GLY A 565 -17.43 -26.77 7.68
CA GLY A 565 -16.88 -26.97 9.02
C GLY A 565 -15.61 -26.13 9.27
N PRO A 566 -14.49 -26.78 9.63
CA PRO A 566 -13.22 -26.08 9.87
C PRO A 566 -12.41 -25.81 8.60
N VAL A 567 -12.83 -26.31 7.45
CA VAL A 567 -12.10 -26.19 6.17
C VAL A 567 -12.67 -25.06 5.34
N GLU A 568 -11.78 -24.26 4.78
CA GLU A 568 -12.08 -23.18 3.85
C GLU A 568 -11.02 -23.16 2.75
N GLY A 569 -11.45 -23.03 1.49
CA GLY A 569 -10.55 -23.04 0.36
C GLY A 569 -11.04 -22.20 -0.81
N GLN A 570 -10.10 -21.71 -1.59
CA GLN A 570 -10.36 -20.99 -2.83
C GLN A 570 -9.22 -21.29 -3.80
N VAL A 571 -9.57 -21.53 -5.06
CA VAL A 571 -8.64 -21.54 -6.17
C VAL A 571 -9.19 -20.63 -7.26
N ALA A 572 -8.34 -19.81 -7.86
CA ALA A 572 -8.71 -18.88 -8.91
C ALA A 572 -7.65 -18.84 -10.01
N PHE A 573 -8.06 -19.02 -11.26
CA PHE A 573 -7.26 -18.65 -12.42
C PHE A 573 -7.28 -17.14 -12.59
N VAL A 574 -6.14 -16.57 -12.97
CA VAL A 574 -5.93 -15.14 -13.17
C VAL A 574 -5.34 -14.94 -14.55
N HIS A 575 -5.98 -14.08 -15.35
CA HIS A 575 -5.43 -13.55 -16.59
C HIS A 575 -5.65 -12.05 -16.60
N GLN A 576 -4.56 -11.29 -16.61
CA GLN A 576 -4.57 -9.83 -16.64
C GLN A 576 -3.73 -9.34 -17.81
N LYS A 577 -4.29 -8.44 -18.60
CA LYS A 577 -3.59 -7.76 -19.69
C LYS A 577 -3.66 -6.26 -19.44
N LEU A 578 -2.48 -5.66 -19.22
CA LEU A 578 -2.28 -4.23 -19.12
C LEU A 578 -1.75 -3.73 -20.46
N THR A 579 -2.27 -2.61 -20.93
CA THR A 579 -1.84 -1.94 -22.15
C THR A 579 -1.68 -0.44 -21.89
N ASP A 580 -0.89 0.19 -22.73
CA ASP A 580 -0.63 1.62 -22.69
C ASP A 580 0.05 2.08 -21.39
N LEU A 581 0.87 1.20 -20.76
CA LEU A 581 1.70 1.57 -19.63
C LEU A 581 2.79 2.53 -20.09
N ALA A 582 2.91 3.69 -19.44
CA ALA A 582 3.99 4.63 -19.71
C ALA A 582 5.28 4.16 -19.03
N VAL A 583 6.26 3.79 -19.82
CA VAL A 583 7.59 3.40 -19.33
C VAL A 583 8.60 4.46 -19.73
N GLN A 584 9.33 4.98 -18.76
CA GLN A 584 10.44 5.89 -19.01
C GLN A 584 11.65 5.11 -19.48
N ILE A 585 12.25 5.56 -20.57
CA ILE A 585 13.45 4.97 -21.15
C ILE A 585 14.49 6.07 -21.33
N THR A 586 15.64 5.92 -20.68
CA THR A 586 16.79 6.80 -20.94
C THR A 586 17.54 6.28 -22.14
N GLN A 587 17.57 7.07 -23.21
CA GLN A 587 18.32 6.73 -24.43
C GLN A 587 19.83 6.80 -24.18
N ALA A 588 20.55 5.75 -24.60
CA ALA A 588 21.98 5.60 -24.31
C ALA A 588 22.85 6.72 -24.88
N GLU A 589 22.56 7.16 -26.10
CA GLU A 589 23.43 8.10 -26.83
C GLU A 589 23.10 9.55 -26.49
N SER A 590 21.83 9.90 -26.33
CA SER A 590 21.37 11.27 -26.12
C SER A 590 21.12 11.61 -24.66
N GLN A 591 21.08 10.62 -23.78
CA GLN A 591 20.61 10.75 -22.38
C GLN A 591 19.17 11.31 -22.27
N ASN A 592 18.45 11.32 -23.39
CA ASN A 592 17.06 11.76 -23.41
C ASN A 592 16.17 10.72 -22.74
N ILE A 593 15.26 11.18 -21.90
CA ILE A 593 14.17 10.37 -21.38
C ILE A 593 13.01 10.44 -22.37
N ILE A 594 12.60 9.28 -22.85
CA ILE A 594 11.40 9.12 -23.67
C ILE A 594 10.40 8.28 -22.89
N VAL A 595 9.11 8.52 -23.12
CA VAL A 595 8.04 7.69 -22.57
C VAL A 595 7.45 6.87 -23.69
N GLU A 596 7.52 5.56 -23.54
CA GLU A 596 7.01 4.62 -24.54
C GLU A 596 5.94 3.72 -23.93
N PRO A 597 4.93 3.33 -24.71
CA PRO A 597 3.90 2.43 -24.23
C PRO A 597 4.47 1.01 -24.06
N ALA A 598 4.21 0.40 -22.91
CA ALA A 598 4.48 -1.00 -22.66
C ALA A 598 3.18 -1.77 -22.45
N ASN A 599 3.24 -3.08 -22.70
CA ASN A 599 2.14 -3.98 -22.45
C ASN A 599 2.61 -5.13 -21.58
N GLU A 600 1.86 -5.42 -20.54
CA GLU A 600 2.13 -6.57 -19.66
C GLU A 600 0.98 -7.58 -19.73
N THR A 601 1.32 -8.86 -19.65
CA THR A 601 0.35 -9.95 -19.51
C THR A 601 0.75 -10.83 -18.34
N ILE A 602 -0.15 -11.00 -17.37
CA ILE A 602 0.06 -11.83 -16.18
C ILE A 602 -0.96 -12.96 -16.19
N ASN A 603 -0.46 -14.19 -16.13
CA ASN A 603 -1.26 -15.41 -16.10
C ASN A 603 -0.91 -16.23 -14.88
N GLY A 604 -1.88 -16.92 -14.29
CA GLY A 604 -1.57 -17.84 -13.21
C GLY A 604 -2.73 -18.34 -12.39
N VAL A 605 -2.38 -18.82 -11.21
CA VAL A 605 -3.32 -19.40 -10.26
C VAL A 605 -3.05 -18.86 -8.87
N ASN A 606 -4.11 -18.40 -8.21
CA ASN A 606 -4.13 -18.10 -6.79
C ASN A 606 -4.82 -19.24 -6.03
N PHE A 607 -4.30 -19.64 -4.89
CA PHE A 607 -4.92 -20.64 -4.05
C PHE A 607 -4.81 -20.31 -2.56
N LEU A 608 -5.86 -20.68 -1.84
CA LEU A 608 -5.95 -20.59 -0.39
C LEU A 608 -6.63 -21.86 0.11
N LEU A 609 -6.02 -22.55 1.05
CA LEU A 609 -6.60 -23.67 1.80
C LEU A 609 -6.28 -23.47 3.26
N ALA A 610 -7.32 -23.42 4.08
CA ALA A 610 -7.19 -23.24 5.52
C ALA A 610 -8.03 -24.29 6.27
N TYR A 611 -7.41 -24.90 7.26
CA TYR A 611 -8.05 -25.72 8.28
C TYR A 611 -7.89 -25.00 9.61
N GLY A 612 -8.98 -24.66 10.28
CA GLY A 612 -8.92 -23.91 11.53
C GLY A 612 -9.99 -24.29 12.52
N ARG A 613 -9.58 -24.72 13.71
CA ARG A 613 -10.45 -24.89 14.88
C ARG A 613 -10.12 -23.85 15.94
N ARG A 614 -11.08 -23.57 16.82
CA ARG A 614 -10.88 -22.69 17.97
C ARG A 614 -9.77 -23.20 18.87
N LEU A 615 -9.76 -24.51 19.15
CA LEU A 615 -8.73 -25.22 19.91
C LEU A 615 -8.20 -26.37 19.07
N GLY A 616 -6.95 -26.77 19.34
CA GLY A 616 -6.25 -27.83 18.64
C GLY A 616 -5.48 -27.33 17.42
N PHE A 617 -5.32 -28.20 16.46
CA PHE A 617 -4.50 -28.00 15.26
C PHE A 617 -5.15 -27.04 14.28
N ASN A 618 -4.31 -26.19 13.68
CA ASN A 618 -4.65 -25.27 12.61
C ASN A 618 -3.56 -25.34 11.53
N ALA A 619 -3.97 -25.29 10.27
CA ALA A 619 -3.04 -25.26 9.13
C ALA A 619 -3.56 -24.36 8.04
N ARG A 620 -2.65 -23.77 7.27
CA ARG A 620 -3.01 -23.01 6.06
C ARG A 620 -1.93 -23.17 5.00
N LEU A 621 -2.36 -23.19 3.76
CA LEU A 621 -1.52 -23.12 2.57
C LEU A 621 -2.11 -22.04 1.66
N ILE A 622 -1.32 -21.01 1.40
CA ILE A 622 -1.76 -19.83 0.64
C ILE A 622 -0.67 -19.53 -0.37
N GLY A 623 -1.05 -19.22 -1.60
CA GLY A 623 -0.03 -18.87 -2.54
C GLY A 623 -0.53 -18.54 -3.93
N SER A 624 0.42 -18.26 -4.79
CA SER A 624 0.23 -17.99 -6.20
C SER A 624 1.33 -18.62 -7.04
N ILE A 625 0.93 -18.99 -8.24
CA ILE A 625 1.83 -19.37 -9.32
C ILE A 625 1.52 -18.41 -10.46
N LEU A 626 2.42 -17.44 -10.70
CA LEU A 626 2.20 -16.37 -11.67
C LEU A 626 3.32 -16.36 -12.71
N HIS A 627 2.94 -16.12 -13.96
CA HIS A 627 3.85 -15.88 -15.07
C HIS A 627 3.50 -14.55 -15.71
N GLY A 628 4.43 -13.59 -15.66
CA GLY A 628 4.30 -12.29 -16.30
C GLY A 628 5.20 -12.18 -17.52
N SER A 629 4.67 -11.63 -18.59
CA SER A 629 5.42 -11.28 -19.81
C SER A 629 5.17 -9.81 -20.16
N GLU A 630 6.21 -9.14 -20.62
CA GLU A 630 6.22 -7.73 -20.96
C GLU A 630 6.69 -7.54 -22.39
N ASN A 631 6.03 -6.63 -23.12
CA ASN A 631 6.46 -6.13 -24.41
C ASN A 631 6.71 -4.62 -24.26
N THR A 632 7.92 -4.20 -24.55
CA THR A 632 8.39 -2.82 -24.42
C THR A 632 9.46 -2.53 -25.47
N ILE A 633 10.11 -1.39 -25.43
CA ILE A 633 11.34 -1.14 -26.17
C ILE A 633 12.54 -1.03 -25.20
N ASN A 634 13.74 -1.30 -25.70
CA ASN A 634 14.97 -1.05 -24.95
C ASN A 634 15.45 0.40 -25.12
N ALA A 635 16.52 0.76 -24.41
CA ALA A 635 17.11 2.10 -24.51
C ALA A 635 17.71 2.43 -25.91
N SER A 636 17.91 1.45 -26.77
CA SER A 636 18.31 1.65 -28.17
C SER A 636 17.11 1.82 -29.12
N GLY A 637 15.87 1.73 -28.59
CA GLY A 637 14.64 1.78 -29.40
C GLY A 637 14.22 0.44 -30.02
N ASP A 638 14.90 -0.68 -29.70
CA ASP A 638 14.57 -1.99 -30.28
C ASP A 638 13.43 -2.66 -29.50
N PRO A 639 12.49 -3.33 -30.20
CA PRO A 639 11.41 -4.04 -29.54
C PRO A 639 11.88 -5.19 -28.66
N VAL A 640 11.40 -5.25 -27.44
CA VAL A 640 11.59 -6.36 -26.50
C VAL A 640 10.27 -7.06 -26.29
N ASN A 641 10.14 -8.25 -26.81
CA ASN A 641 8.90 -9.02 -26.75
C ASN A 641 9.03 -10.25 -25.85
N GLY A 642 8.01 -10.44 -24.99
CA GLY A 642 7.92 -11.62 -24.12
C GLY A 642 8.97 -11.65 -23.00
N ALA A 643 9.54 -10.50 -22.65
CA ALA A 643 10.41 -10.40 -21.49
C ALA A 643 9.63 -10.74 -20.21
N ARG A 644 10.29 -11.30 -19.19
CA ARG A 644 9.62 -11.53 -17.91
C ARG A 644 9.41 -10.22 -17.16
N VAL A 645 8.23 -10.05 -16.57
CA VAL A 645 7.97 -8.90 -15.72
C VAL A 645 8.97 -8.86 -14.55
N THR A 646 9.63 -7.73 -14.41
CA THR A 646 10.67 -7.49 -13.41
C THR A 646 10.10 -7.62 -12.00
N GLY A 647 10.88 -8.29 -11.13
CA GLY A 647 10.52 -8.42 -9.72
C GLY A 647 9.31 -9.33 -9.42
N LEU A 648 8.68 -9.95 -10.43
CA LEU A 648 7.57 -10.89 -10.23
C LEU A 648 8.10 -12.32 -10.02
N PRO A 649 7.93 -12.93 -8.82
CA PRO A 649 8.29 -14.33 -8.60
C PRO A 649 7.25 -15.26 -9.25
N THR A 650 7.70 -16.37 -9.83
CA THR A 650 6.80 -17.38 -10.35
C THR A 650 6.00 -18.07 -9.24
N TYR A 651 6.65 -18.35 -8.11
CA TYR A 651 6.02 -18.99 -6.95
C TYR A 651 6.12 -18.07 -5.74
N ASN A 652 4.99 -17.83 -5.09
CA ASN A 652 4.90 -17.16 -3.79
C ASN A 652 3.97 -18.00 -2.90
N ILE A 653 4.52 -18.73 -1.93
CA ILE A 653 3.81 -19.75 -1.17
C ILE A 653 4.05 -19.51 0.32
N ASN A 654 2.96 -19.43 1.09
CA ASN A 654 2.95 -19.33 2.53
C ASN A 654 2.32 -20.60 3.12
N PHE A 655 3.07 -21.30 3.94
CA PHE A 655 2.61 -22.45 4.68
C PHE A 655 2.65 -22.19 6.18
N GLY A 656 1.53 -22.35 6.86
CA GLY A 656 1.44 -22.13 8.30
C GLY A 656 0.85 -23.30 9.04
N ILE A 657 1.45 -23.66 10.17
CA ILE A 657 0.95 -24.66 11.11
C ILE A 657 0.88 -24.03 12.50
N GLY A 658 -0.23 -24.28 13.21
CA GLY A 658 -0.40 -23.79 14.56
C GLY A 658 -1.18 -24.75 15.44
N TYR A 659 -1.01 -24.57 16.75
CA TYR A 659 -1.74 -25.31 17.78
C TYR A 659 -2.24 -24.34 18.84
N ARG A 660 -3.50 -24.52 19.28
CA ARG A 660 -4.13 -23.73 20.35
C ARG A 660 -4.66 -24.63 21.44
N VAL A 661 -4.33 -24.30 22.67
CA VAL A 661 -4.83 -25.01 23.86
C VAL A 661 -5.33 -24.03 24.91
N TYR A 662 -6.45 -24.36 25.54
CA TYR A 662 -6.97 -23.59 26.66
C TYR A 662 -6.69 -24.30 27.96
N ALA A 663 -5.87 -23.70 28.82
CA ALA A 663 -5.51 -24.22 30.12
C ALA A 663 -5.35 -23.06 31.13
N ALA A 664 -5.73 -23.26 32.38
CA ALA A 664 -5.58 -22.28 33.45
C ALA A 664 -6.10 -20.87 33.06
N ARG A 665 -7.34 -20.77 32.53
CA ARG A 665 -7.95 -19.50 32.09
C ARG A 665 -7.16 -18.75 31.00
N THR A 666 -6.23 -19.44 30.33
CA THR A 666 -5.33 -18.89 29.31
C THR A 666 -5.47 -19.67 28.01
N LEU A 667 -5.66 -18.97 26.91
CA LEU A 667 -5.53 -19.52 25.57
C LEU A 667 -4.08 -19.35 25.12
N TRP A 668 -3.37 -20.47 25.04
CA TRP A 668 -2.02 -20.55 24.48
C TRP A 668 -2.08 -20.83 22.99
N SER A 669 -1.27 -20.15 22.21
CA SER A 669 -1.16 -20.37 20.78
C SER A 669 0.32 -20.39 20.38
N ALA A 670 0.67 -21.37 19.57
CA ALA A 670 1.98 -21.46 18.91
C ALA A 670 1.78 -21.68 17.43
N ARG A 671 2.54 -20.97 16.58
CA ARG A 671 2.46 -21.10 15.14
C ARG A 671 3.82 -20.91 14.48
N ILE A 672 4.09 -21.76 13.50
CA ILE A 672 5.21 -21.62 12.56
C ILE A 672 4.61 -21.22 11.21
N LEU A 673 5.24 -20.25 10.57
CA LEU A 673 4.91 -19.77 9.23
C LEU A 673 6.17 -19.85 8.37
N ASP A 674 6.07 -20.54 7.25
CA ASP A 674 7.11 -20.65 6.22
C ASP A 674 6.67 -19.86 4.98
N ASN A 675 7.48 -18.87 4.60
CA ASN A 675 7.25 -17.99 3.46
C ASN A 675 8.29 -18.29 2.39
N TYR A 676 7.88 -18.91 1.30
CA TYR A 676 8.74 -19.19 0.15
C TYR A 676 8.40 -18.27 -1.02
N GLN A 677 9.42 -17.62 -1.56
CA GLN A 677 9.37 -16.84 -2.79
C GLN A 677 10.43 -17.35 -3.75
N SER A 678 10.05 -17.70 -4.98
CA SER A 678 11.02 -18.09 -6.02
C SER A 678 11.91 -16.94 -6.43
N ALA A 679 12.99 -17.24 -7.14
CA ALA A 679 13.83 -16.23 -7.78
C ALA A 679 12.98 -15.28 -8.65
N THR A 680 13.38 -14.01 -8.67
CA THR A 680 12.83 -12.96 -9.54
C THR A 680 13.89 -12.50 -10.52
N TYR A 681 13.51 -11.66 -11.48
CA TYR A 681 14.44 -11.06 -12.43
C TYR A 681 14.59 -9.58 -12.10
N LEU A 682 15.83 -9.09 -12.17
CA LEU A 682 16.14 -7.67 -12.04
C LEU A 682 16.03 -7.00 -13.41
N SER A 683 15.61 -5.74 -13.43
CA SER A 683 15.79 -4.91 -14.62
C SER A 683 17.29 -4.60 -14.82
N SER A 684 17.69 -4.47 -16.05
CA SER A 684 18.97 -3.84 -16.37
C SER A 684 18.67 -2.44 -16.90
N ASP A 685 19.01 -1.41 -16.13
CA ASP A 685 19.08 -0.03 -16.64
C ASP A 685 20.22 0.16 -17.66
N ILE A 686 20.89 -0.93 -18.05
CA ILE A 686 22.00 -0.84 -18.95
C ILE A 686 21.46 -0.80 -20.39
N SER A 687 21.48 0.39 -20.93
CA SER A 687 21.19 0.68 -22.34
C SER A 687 22.03 -0.12 -23.35
N ALA A 688 23.13 -0.71 -22.93
CA ALA A 688 24.05 -1.48 -23.76
C ALA A 688 24.00 -3.00 -23.54
N ALA A 689 23.26 -3.51 -22.55
CA ALA A 689 23.15 -4.95 -22.35
C ALA A 689 22.04 -5.52 -23.24
N PRO A 690 22.28 -6.62 -23.97
CA PRO A 690 21.22 -7.28 -24.66
C PRO A 690 20.14 -7.68 -23.64
N THR A 691 18.88 -7.45 -24.00
CA THR A 691 17.66 -7.72 -23.22
C THR A 691 17.53 -9.15 -22.67
N SER A 692 18.44 -10.03 -23.03
CA SER A 692 18.57 -11.40 -22.52
C SER A 692 19.23 -11.52 -21.13
N LEU A 693 19.87 -10.48 -20.61
CA LEU A 693 20.52 -10.48 -19.29
C LEU A 693 19.56 -10.02 -18.19
N LYS A 694 18.39 -10.62 -18.07
CA LYS A 694 17.62 -10.57 -16.83
C LYS A 694 18.32 -11.45 -15.80
N LEU A 695 19.11 -10.83 -14.94
CA LEU A 695 19.86 -11.55 -13.90
C LEU A 695 18.89 -12.10 -12.86
N PRO A 696 18.94 -13.38 -12.52
CA PRO A 696 18.08 -13.94 -11.50
C PRO A 696 18.47 -13.40 -10.13
N PHE A 697 17.49 -12.94 -9.38
CA PHE A 697 17.62 -12.57 -7.97
C PHE A 697 17.16 -13.75 -7.12
N SER A 698 17.97 -14.16 -6.16
CA SER A 698 17.84 -15.45 -5.47
C SER A 698 16.46 -15.68 -4.84
N ALA A 699 16.04 -16.95 -4.83
CA ALA A 699 14.88 -17.39 -4.07
C ALA A 699 15.08 -17.21 -2.57
N VAL A 700 13.98 -16.92 -1.87
CA VAL A 700 13.96 -16.66 -0.44
C VAL A 700 13.00 -17.64 0.24
N ASN A 701 13.44 -18.23 1.35
CA ASN A 701 12.58 -19.00 2.24
C ASN A 701 12.80 -18.54 3.68
N LEU A 702 11.74 -18.03 4.33
CA LEU A 702 11.78 -17.45 5.67
C LEU A 702 10.82 -18.19 6.59
N VAL A 703 11.35 -18.70 7.68
CA VAL A 703 10.57 -19.36 8.73
C VAL A 703 10.42 -18.41 9.90
N ASN A 704 9.18 -18.19 10.32
CA ASN A 704 8.82 -17.35 11.47
C ASN A 704 8.10 -18.18 12.53
N LEU A 705 8.31 -17.86 13.81
CA LEU A 705 7.61 -18.47 14.94
C LEU A 705 6.85 -17.41 15.71
N SER A 706 5.55 -17.64 15.93
CA SER A 706 4.68 -16.78 16.75
C SER A 706 4.15 -17.57 17.94
N LEU A 707 4.32 -17.02 19.14
CA LEU A 707 3.79 -17.55 20.40
C LEU A 707 2.88 -16.49 21.04
N SER A 708 1.74 -16.88 21.57
CA SER A 708 0.91 -15.98 22.35
C SER A 708 0.18 -16.66 23.50
N ALA A 709 -0.02 -15.89 24.57
CA ALA A 709 -0.82 -16.28 25.73
C ALA A 709 -1.87 -15.18 25.96
N ARG A 710 -3.16 -15.55 25.86
CA ARG A 710 -4.29 -14.67 26.10
C ARG A 710 -5.04 -15.13 27.34
N THR A 711 -4.98 -14.36 28.39
CA THR A 711 -5.42 -14.79 29.74
C THR A 711 -6.42 -13.84 30.37
N THR A 712 -7.34 -14.41 31.16
CA THR A 712 -8.23 -13.72 32.07
C THR A 712 -7.89 -14.03 33.54
N MET A 713 -6.71 -14.57 33.83
CA MET A 713 -6.32 -14.98 35.20
C MET A 713 -6.31 -13.81 36.18
N PHE A 714 -5.88 -12.61 35.71
CA PHE A 714 -5.66 -11.44 36.55
C PHE A 714 -6.88 -10.52 36.66
N ASP A 715 -8.06 -10.91 36.16
CA ASP A 715 -9.26 -10.12 36.19
C ASP A 715 -9.77 -9.79 37.63
N ARG A 716 -9.38 -10.60 38.61
CA ARG A 716 -9.69 -10.40 40.02
C ARG A 716 -8.65 -9.60 40.79
N ASP A 717 -7.40 -9.64 40.33
CA ASP A 717 -6.24 -9.05 41.01
C ASP A 717 -6.04 -7.59 40.58
N VAL A 718 -6.41 -7.25 39.33
CA VAL A 718 -6.29 -5.93 38.74
C VAL A 718 -7.68 -5.35 38.48
N PRO A 719 -8.13 -4.34 39.20
CA PRO A 719 -9.45 -3.76 39.01
C PRO A 719 -9.71 -3.31 37.56
N GLY A 720 -10.83 -3.79 36.98
CA GLY A 720 -11.25 -3.46 35.63
C GLY A 720 -10.54 -4.21 34.51
N LEU A 721 -9.48 -4.95 34.76
CA LEU A 721 -8.78 -5.74 33.75
C LEU A 721 -9.66 -6.92 33.30
N LYS A 722 -10.02 -6.97 32.03
CA LYS A 722 -10.83 -8.03 31.42
C LYS A 722 -9.97 -9.10 30.76
N LEU A 723 -8.86 -8.68 30.19
CA LEU A 723 -8.01 -9.57 29.40
C LEU A 723 -6.58 -9.03 29.32
N MET A 724 -5.61 -9.95 29.38
CA MET A 724 -4.22 -9.67 29.09
C MET A 724 -3.72 -10.59 27.99
N ARG A 725 -2.92 -10.09 27.07
CA ARG A 725 -2.26 -10.87 26.03
C ARG A 725 -0.76 -10.58 26.03
N VAL A 726 0.02 -11.63 26.06
CA VAL A 726 1.48 -11.59 25.81
C VAL A 726 1.72 -12.23 24.45
N SER A 727 2.51 -11.58 23.60
CA SER A 727 2.90 -12.10 22.29
C SER A 727 4.41 -12.08 22.15
N LEU A 728 4.98 -13.11 21.52
CA LEU A 728 6.38 -13.22 21.16
C LEU A 728 6.47 -13.71 19.72
N MET A 729 7.24 -12.99 18.89
CA MET A 729 7.50 -13.37 17.51
C MET A 729 9.00 -13.43 17.24
N LEU A 730 9.43 -14.54 16.63
CA LEU A 730 10.77 -14.72 16.08
C LEU A 730 10.66 -14.64 14.56
N ASP A 731 11.18 -13.58 13.98
CA ASP A 731 11.26 -13.34 12.55
C ASP A 731 12.58 -13.90 12.01
N ASN A 732 12.56 -14.52 10.82
CA ASN A 732 13.72 -15.18 10.21
C ASN A 732 14.42 -16.14 11.19
N LEU A 733 13.66 -17.09 11.74
CA LEU A 733 14.11 -18.05 12.79
C LEU A 733 15.43 -18.74 12.43
N LEU A 734 15.62 -19.07 11.15
CA LEU A 734 16.81 -19.78 10.66
C LEU A 734 17.99 -18.85 10.39
N ASN A 735 17.84 -17.53 10.62
CA ASN A 735 18.85 -16.50 10.37
C ASN A 735 19.40 -16.54 8.94
N ARG A 736 18.54 -16.72 7.95
CA ARG A 736 18.94 -16.76 6.55
C ARG A 736 19.35 -15.36 6.09
N GLU A 737 20.49 -15.26 5.41
CA GLU A 737 20.90 -14.09 4.66
C GLU A 737 20.17 -14.08 3.31
N TYR A 738 19.54 -12.96 2.97
CA TYR A 738 18.77 -12.80 1.74
C TYR A 738 18.68 -11.33 1.36
N ASN A 739 18.49 -11.06 0.07
CA ASN A 739 18.24 -9.73 -0.44
C ASN A 739 16.75 -9.55 -0.75
N VAL A 740 16.18 -8.40 -0.40
CA VAL A 740 14.75 -8.10 -0.60
C VAL A 740 14.47 -7.42 -1.93
N GLN A 741 15.42 -6.64 -2.41
CA GLN A 741 15.33 -5.88 -3.66
C GLN A 741 16.72 -5.61 -4.23
N GLY A 742 16.78 -5.30 -5.50
CA GLY A 742 18.00 -4.93 -6.19
C GLY A 742 17.75 -4.58 -7.64
N TYR A 743 18.73 -3.98 -8.28
CA TYR A 743 18.77 -3.67 -9.70
C TYR A 743 20.20 -3.74 -10.22
N VAL A 744 20.36 -3.71 -11.55
CA VAL A 744 21.68 -3.64 -12.19
C VAL A 744 22.05 -2.17 -12.36
N SER A 745 23.18 -1.76 -11.81
CA SER A 745 23.63 -0.37 -11.84
C SER A 745 23.92 0.12 -13.26
N ALA A 746 23.34 1.26 -13.61
CA ALA A 746 23.70 2.04 -14.81
C ALA A 746 24.81 3.08 -14.54
N GLY A 747 25.47 2.99 -13.38
CA GLY A 747 26.47 3.95 -12.94
C GLY A 747 26.03 4.89 -11.83
N GLY A 748 24.82 5.34 -11.85
CA GLY A 748 24.11 6.16 -10.86
C GLY A 748 24.90 6.52 -9.59
N ASN A 749 24.43 6.05 -8.45
CA ASN A 749 24.99 6.38 -7.13
C ASN A 749 26.46 5.97 -6.91
N TYR A 750 26.98 5.01 -7.68
CA TYR A 750 28.35 4.50 -7.55
C TYR A 750 29.25 4.80 -8.75
N GLY A 751 28.70 5.46 -9.79
CA GLY A 751 29.34 5.91 -10.96
C GLY A 751 29.73 4.89 -12.05
N PRO A 752 30.45 5.39 -13.08
CA PRO A 752 30.72 4.59 -14.27
C PRO A 752 31.40 3.25 -13.97
N GLY A 753 32.23 3.19 -12.91
CA GLY A 753 32.90 1.96 -12.48
C GLY A 753 31.93 0.87 -11.96
N SER A 754 30.72 1.25 -11.60
CA SER A 754 29.70 0.32 -11.07
C SER A 754 28.74 -0.20 -12.14
N VAL A 755 28.82 0.26 -13.39
CA VAL A 755 27.97 -0.18 -14.50
C VAL A 755 28.01 -1.70 -14.63
N GLY A 756 26.84 -2.33 -14.68
CA GLY A 756 26.70 -3.79 -14.72
C GLY A 756 26.77 -4.50 -13.37
N THR A 757 27.04 -3.77 -12.29
CA THR A 757 27.09 -4.35 -10.93
C THR A 757 25.69 -4.52 -10.38
N ILE A 758 25.41 -5.66 -9.75
CA ILE A 758 24.15 -5.87 -9.01
C ILE A 758 24.24 -5.10 -7.69
N LEU A 759 23.35 -4.15 -7.51
CA LEU A 759 23.12 -3.47 -6.25
C LEU A 759 21.94 -4.14 -5.54
N ALA A 760 22.07 -4.40 -4.23
CA ALA A 760 21.03 -5.09 -3.48
C ALA A 760 20.86 -4.55 -2.06
N SER A 761 19.64 -4.70 -1.55
CA SER A 761 19.28 -4.38 -0.17
C SER A 761 19.10 -5.68 0.61
N PRO A 762 19.95 -6.00 1.59
CA PRO A 762 19.76 -7.13 2.47
C PRO A 762 18.45 -7.05 3.25
N GLY A 763 17.80 -8.20 3.43
CA GLY A 763 16.68 -8.38 4.34
C GLY A 763 17.11 -8.34 5.80
N THR A 764 16.14 -8.49 6.72
CA THR A 764 16.41 -8.45 8.14
C THR A 764 17.02 -9.78 8.61
N PRO A 765 18.10 -9.79 9.41
CA PRO A 765 18.56 -10.99 10.09
C PRO A 765 17.52 -11.46 11.12
N ARG A 766 17.79 -12.58 11.81
CA ARG A 766 16.92 -13.05 12.88
C ARG A 766 16.61 -11.94 13.88
N ALA A 767 15.31 -11.79 14.18
CA ALA A 767 14.81 -10.77 15.08
C ALA A 767 13.79 -11.36 16.05
N VAL A 768 13.69 -10.76 17.24
CA VAL A 768 12.75 -11.13 18.29
C VAL A 768 11.94 -9.91 18.67
N TYR A 769 10.61 -10.05 18.72
CA TYR A 769 9.68 -9.01 19.12
C TYR A 769 8.73 -9.55 20.18
N ALA A 770 8.43 -8.74 21.19
CA ALA A 770 7.48 -9.09 22.24
C ALA A 770 6.52 -7.94 22.52
N SER A 771 5.28 -8.24 22.89
CA SER A 771 4.32 -7.25 23.36
C SER A 771 3.44 -7.74 24.48
N LEU A 772 2.94 -6.78 25.25
CA LEU A 772 1.92 -6.93 26.28
C LEU A 772 0.74 -6.04 25.94
N THR A 773 -0.45 -6.63 25.78
CA THR A 773 -1.70 -5.92 25.61
C THR A 773 -2.60 -6.15 26.83
N ALA A 774 -3.12 -5.09 27.44
CA ALA A 774 -4.11 -5.13 28.50
C ALA A 774 -5.43 -4.50 28.03
N MET A 775 -6.57 -5.12 28.37
CA MET A 775 -7.92 -4.65 28.01
C MET A 775 -8.75 -4.49 29.29
N PHE A 776 -9.32 -3.30 29.46
CA PHE A 776 -10.14 -2.88 30.59
C PHE A 776 -11.58 -2.63 30.21
#